data_4582a2522ed46c2740681e3f0700143a
#
_entry.id   4582a2522ed46c2740681e3f0700143a
#
_cell.length_a   1.000
_cell.length_b   1.000
_cell.length_c   1.000
_cell.angle_alpha   90.00
_cell.angle_beta   90.00
_cell.angle_gamma   90.00
#
_symmetry.space_group_name_H-M   'P 1'
#
loop_
_entity.id
_entity.type
_entity.pdbx_description
1 polymer ?
#
loop_
_entity_poly.entity_id
_entity_poly.type
_entity_poly.pdbx_seq_one_letter_code
_entity_poly.pdbx_strand_id
1 'polypeptide(L)'
;MKKIVDGNNACSKVAYYFSEVCSIYPITPSSPMASNIDLLTSSNLLNIFNDKPRVLEMESEAGAAGSLHGALLSGSLASTFTASQGLLLMIPNMYKIAGEMLPAVIHVAARSLATHALSIFGDHQDIYATRATGFCMLASSSVFDAQNLAAVAHLSAIKGSLPFVHFFDGFRTSHELNTIEELPEDKLLSLVDHDAINKFKDRCLNVGKKYQYGMAQNEDIYFQCMEARNKYYDAMPDIVNDYMEKINEIMKTDYKPFNYYGAKDAKNIIVAMGSVTDIIKEVVRKLGNVGLIEVHLYRPFSKEYFLNVLPKSVKNIAVLDRTKEAGSSGEPLYLDVCSILKDKDVNIYGGRYGLSSKNTTPNEIYSVYKMLEENPKDNFTIGINDDVTNLSLKEEHIEIENNNKEIKVVGFGSDGMVSASKDLLKILHAKKDLYVQGYFEYDSKKSGGVTISHLRYGSDKINEPYYVTHPEITVVTKDIYFRMFDIISNLKENGTLLINTIKNEEELLKLLPTKVKNTIFKKNIKVYYIDAENIASKNNLKGKISKIMEVLILNLLNVEDATSMLEETIKKSFATKGKDIVNNNILAIHEAISNLKELKVTHEYDETISIVDDSIINMINERRGNKIPVSKLMDFACGRFPGATTNNEKRNISNIVPRWIKENCIECGMCVLACPHAVNRAIANESDTDGIPFIGKDGLKYSIKISEKDCTGCGVCASVCPGKMGKKALEMVEKTEKVGIDFDAIKSVNPLPKTTIKGVALERPLFAYSGACAGCGETPYIKMLTQILGEKLVIANATGCSSIYGGSTPSTPYSIPWANSLFEDNAEFALGIHISYKQKRDRIKHIIKETINSVDEDIKELFTRWLENENDFEITKDVKEKLQDKLIPKELNDLIDYINGQKTDENANIWDTNIFGKTIEQIVKDGIVAKISGMSDETQGRMQNTIEKITNDQSKGV
;
A
#
# COMPACT_ATOMS: atom_id res chain seq x y z
N MET A 1 21.66 12.01 -21.95
CA MET A 1 21.55 10.56 -22.28
C MET A 1 20.16 10.12 -21.86
N LYS A 2 19.47 9.28 -22.67
CA LYS A 2 18.16 8.72 -22.27
C LYS A 2 18.38 7.60 -21.26
N LYS A 3 17.50 7.53 -20.23
CA LYS A 3 17.56 6.54 -19.17
C LYS A 3 16.15 6.18 -18.70
N ILE A 4 15.94 4.92 -18.38
CA ILE A 4 14.70 4.45 -17.77
C ILE A 4 14.86 4.48 -16.25
N VAL A 5 14.10 5.33 -15.60
CA VAL A 5 14.10 5.50 -14.13
C VAL A 5 12.68 5.75 -13.63
N ASP A 6 12.48 5.61 -12.33
CA ASP A 6 11.28 6.09 -11.66
C ASP A 6 11.51 7.45 -10.96
N GLY A 7 10.44 8.08 -10.51
CA GLY A 7 10.50 9.40 -9.90
C GLY A 7 11.36 9.45 -8.64
N ASN A 8 11.33 8.39 -7.81
CA ASN A 8 12.17 8.31 -6.62
C ASN A 8 13.67 8.32 -6.98
N ASN A 9 14.08 7.52 -7.97
CA ASN A 9 15.46 7.45 -8.41
C ASN A 9 15.91 8.74 -9.11
N ALA A 10 15.04 9.33 -9.94
CA ALA A 10 15.32 10.59 -10.63
C ALA A 10 15.56 11.74 -9.64
N CYS A 11 14.71 11.87 -8.64
CA CYS A 11 14.79 12.89 -7.60
C CYS A 11 15.99 12.69 -6.66
N SER A 12 16.16 11.48 -6.11
CA SER A 12 17.21 11.21 -5.11
C SER A 12 18.61 11.35 -5.67
N LYS A 13 18.83 11.08 -6.98
CA LYS A 13 20.13 11.32 -7.61
C LYS A 13 20.51 12.81 -7.57
N VAL A 14 19.55 13.70 -7.78
CA VAL A 14 19.79 15.16 -7.67
C VAL A 14 20.03 15.56 -6.22
N ALA A 15 19.20 15.07 -5.29
CA ALA A 15 19.37 15.36 -3.86
C ALA A 15 20.74 14.93 -3.33
N TYR A 16 21.31 13.83 -3.87
CA TYR A 16 22.66 13.37 -3.54
C TYR A 16 23.71 14.44 -3.75
N TYR A 17 23.64 15.14 -4.88
CA TYR A 17 24.66 16.17 -5.21
C TYR A 17 24.66 17.33 -4.22
N PHE A 18 23.50 17.69 -3.67
CA PHE A 18 23.34 18.85 -2.79
C PHE A 18 23.40 18.54 -1.29
N SER A 19 23.54 17.27 -0.91
CA SER A 19 23.51 16.88 0.51
C SER A 19 24.89 16.55 1.05
N GLU A 20 25.21 17.09 2.23
CA GLU A 20 26.29 16.62 3.11
C GLU A 20 25.75 15.58 4.10
N VAL A 21 24.47 15.72 4.52
CA VAL A 21 23.78 14.83 5.45
C VAL A 21 22.40 14.48 4.89
N CYS A 22 22.05 13.19 4.91
CA CYS A 22 20.70 12.71 4.68
C CYS A 22 20.22 11.99 5.94
N SER A 23 19.27 12.60 6.64
CA SER A 23 18.63 12.00 7.80
C SER A 23 17.31 11.36 7.35
N ILE A 24 17.16 10.05 7.55
CA ILE A 24 16.07 9.29 6.95
C ILE A 24 15.32 8.46 8.01
N TYR A 25 14.04 8.25 7.75
CA TYR A 25 13.24 7.17 8.31
C TYR A 25 12.32 6.67 7.20
N PRO A 26 12.53 5.43 6.68
CA PRO A 26 11.88 4.98 5.46
C PRO A 26 10.37 4.81 5.62
N ILE A 27 9.61 5.47 4.77
CA ILE A 27 8.15 5.33 4.66
C ILE A 27 7.73 5.16 3.20
N THR A 28 6.84 4.21 2.91
CA THR A 28 6.26 4.02 1.56
C THR A 28 5.35 5.21 1.20
N PRO A 29 5.44 5.79 -0.03
CA PRO A 29 6.23 5.35 -1.20
C PRO A 29 7.58 6.06 -1.40
N SER A 30 8.10 6.79 -0.41
CA SER A 30 9.37 7.53 -0.50
C SER A 30 10.62 6.69 -0.17
N SER A 31 10.46 5.52 0.46
CA SER A 31 11.57 4.66 0.88
C SER A 31 12.64 4.39 -0.20
N PRO A 32 12.29 4.21 -1.50
CA PRO A 32 13.31 4.00 -2.52
C PRO A 32 14.27 5.19 -2.71
N MET A 33 13.86 6.43 -2.38
CA MET A 33 14.77 7.59 -2.42
C MET A 33 15.90 7.43 -1.40
N ALA A 34 15.57 7.08 -0.17
CA ALA A 34 16.53 6.84 0.90
C ALA A 34 17.48 5.67 0.54
N SER A 35 16.91 4.54 0.08
CA SER A 35 17.70 3.37 -0.34
C SER A 35 18.64 3.68 -1.51
N ASN A 36 18.21 4.54 -2.46
CA ASN A 36 19.04 4.93 -3.58
C ASN A 36 20.20 5.85 -3.16
N ILE A 37 19.97 6.79 -2.22
CA ILE A 37 21.05 7.61 -1.65
C ILE A 37 22.11 6.72 -1.00
N ASP A 38 21.69 5.76 -0.17
CA ASP A 38 22.62 4.82 0.48
C ASP A 38 23.40 3.99 -0.56
N LEU A 39 22.73 3.51 -1.61
CA LEU A 39 23.39 2.82 -2.72
C LEU A 39 24.41 3.71 -3.43
N LEU A 40 24.08 4.98 -3.69
CA LEU A 40 24.98 5.92 -4.37
C LEU A 40 26.24 6.24 -3.53
N THR A 41 26.15 6.22 -2.19
CA THR A 41 27.33 6.37 -1.32
C THR A 41 28.37 5.28 -1.53
N SER A 42 27.92 4.08 -1.98
CA SER A 42 28.80 2.96 -2.31
C SER A 42 29.52 3.12 -3.66
N SER A 43 29.06 4.06 -4.50
CA SER A 43 29.66 4.37 -5.80
C SER A 43 30.82 5.36 -5.66
N ASN A 44 31.43 5.75 -6.80
CA ASN A 44 32.43 6.80 -6.85
C ASN A 44 31.84 8.21 -7.09
N LEU A 45 30.51 8.35 -6.96
CA LEU A 45 29.84 9.64 -7.13
C LEU A 45 30.17 10.57 -5.96
N LEU A 46 30.46 11.83 -6.24
CA LEU A 46 30.75 12.86 -5.24
C LEU A 46 29.69 13.98 -5.31
N ASN A 47 29.41 14.61 -4.20
CA ASN A 47 28.53 15.76 -4.09
C ASN A 47 29.25 17.08 -4.46
N ILE A 48 28.55 18.22 -4.38
CA ILE A 48 29.10 19.55 -4.67
C ILE A 48 30.28 19.97 -3.77
N PHE A 49 30.56 19.22 -2.71
CA PHE A 49 31.68 19.43 -1.78
C PHE A 49 32.84 18.47 -2.04
N ASN A 50 32.80 17.69 -3.12
CA ASN A 50 33.78 16.62 -3.45
C ASN A 50 33.85 15.54 -2.35
N ASP A 51 32.74 15.24 -1.71
CA ASP A 51 32.59 14.23 -0.65
C ASP A 51 31.32 13.41 -0.87
N LYS A 52 31.09 12.42 -0.01
CA LYS A 52 29.90 11.58 0.00
C LYS A 52 28.97 11.98 1.12
N PRO A 53 27.64 12.05 0.89
CA PRO A 53 26.67 12.29 1.95
C PRO A 53 26.78 11.27 3.09
N ARG A 54 26.59 11.74 4.33
CA ARG A 54 26.37 10.86 5.47
C ARG A 54 24.88 10.52 5.53
N VAL A 55 24.58 9.22 5.45
CA VAL A 55 23.20 8.73 5.57
C VAL A 55 23.00 8.21 6.99
N LEU A 56 21.97 8.73 7.66
CA LEU A 56 21.65 8.39 9.04
C LEU A 56 20.19 7.95 9.10
N GLU A 57 19.92 6.72 9.51
CA GLU A 57 18.58 6.21 9.77
C GLU A 57 18.22 6.44 11.24
N MET A 58 17.10 7.14 11.44
CA MET A 58 16.59 7.50 12.76
C MET A 58 15.50 6.50 13.20
N GLU A 59 14.99 6.66 14.43
CA GLU A 59 13.91 5.84 14.97
C GLU A 59 12.50 6.36 14.64
N SER A 60 12.40 7.57 14.09
CA SER A 60 11.13 8.19 13.64
C SER A 60 11.40 9.35 12.69
N GLU A 61 10.35 9.77 11.96
CA GLU A 61 10.42 10.97 11.12
C GLU A 61 10.65 12.25 11.93
N ALA A 62 10.11 12.34 13.15
CA ALA A 62 10.40 13.46 14.06
C ALA A 62 11.90 13.51 14.41
N GLY A 63 12.51 12.34 14.67
CA GLY A 63 13.95 12.21 14.89
C GLY A 63 14.76 12.59 13.63
N ALA A 64 14.31 12.17 12.45
CA ALA A 64 14.94 12.54 11.18
C ALA A 64 14.89 14.05 10.95
N ALA A 65 13.76 14.71 11.23
CA ALA A 65 13.62 16.16 11.13
C ALA A 65 14.47 16.90 12.17
N GLY A 66 14.60 16.37 13.39
CA GLY A 66 15.48 16.90 14.41
C GLY A 66 16.95 16.84 14.02
N SER A 67 17.38 15.69 13.46
CA SER A 67 18.73 15.50 12.92
C SER A 67 19.01 16.42 11.72
N LEU A 68 18.05 16.54 10.78
CA LEU A 68 18.08 17.48 9.66
C LEU A 68 18.30 18.92 10.16
N HIS A 69 17.50 19.36 11.15
CA HIS A 69 17.57 20.68 11.72
C HIS A 69 18.95 20.95 12.36
N GLY A 70 19.47 20.00 13.14
CA GLY A 70 20.80 20.12 13.78
C GLY A 70 21.93 20.18 12.75
N ALA A 71 21.87 19.37 11.69
CA ALA A 71 22.87 19.42 10.62
C ALA A 71 22.88 20.77 9.91
N LEU A 72 21.71 21.33 9.59
CA LEU A 72 21.60 22.67 8.98
C LEU A 72 22.12 23.77 9.90
N LEU A 73 21.77 23.76 11.19
CA LEU A 73 22.29 24.74 12.15
C LEU A 73 23.81 24.67 12.30
N SER A 74 24.40 23.51 12.04
CA SER A 74 25.87 23.33 12.07
C SER A 74 26.54 23.70 10.74
N GLY A 75 25.77 24.13 9.72
CA GLY A 75 26.29 24.58 8.43
C GLY A 75 26.43 23.50 7.36
N SER A 76 25.86 22.31 7.56
CA SER A 76 25.80 21.29 6.51
C SER A 76 24.51 21.39 5.73
N LEU A 77 24.59 21.34 4.39
CA LEU A 77 23.41 21.16 3.57
C LEU A 77 22.83 19.75 3.80
N ALA A 78 21.55 19.68 4.08
CA ALA A 78 20.92 18.44 4.48
C ALA A 78 19.54 18.23 3.85
N SER A 79 19.19 16.97 3.60
CA SER A 79 17.91 16.56 2.99
C SER A 79 17.29 15.38 3.72
N THR A 80 16.00 15.20 3.52
CA THR A 80 15.25 14.02 3.97
C THR A 80 14.16 13.64 2.96
N PHE A 81 13.64 12.41 3.08
CA PHE A 81 12.68 11.79 2.17
C PHE A 81 11.54 11.20 2.99
N THR A 82 10.30 11.62 2.75
CA THR A 82 9.17 11.21 3.57
C THR A 82 7.85 11.21 2.80
N ALA A 83 6.75 10.87 3.48
CA ALA A 83 5.38 10.88 2.96
C ALA A 83 4.37 10.81 4.12
N SER A 84 3.12 11.22 3.88
CA SER A 84 1.98 10.95 4.77
C SER A 84 2.21 11.37 6.23
N GLN A 85 1.91 10.49 7.19
CA GLN A 85 2.11 10.74 8.63
C GLN A 85 3.55 11.14 8.94
N GLY A 86 4.54 10.58 8.24
CA GLY A 86 5.93 10.94 8.44
C GLY A 86 6.20 12.42 8.19
N LEU A 87 5.61 13.00 7.15
CA LEU A 87 5.70 14.45 6.91
C LEU A 87 5.02 15.26 8.03
N LEU A 88 3.88 14.76 8.55
CA LEU A 88 3.17 15.43 9.65
C LEU A 88 3.97 15.41 10.95
N LEU A 89 4.67 14.31 11.25
CA LEU A 89 5.57 14.23 12.42
C LEU A 89 6.75 15.20 12.34
N MET A 90 7.10 15.64 11.14
CA MET A 90 8.14 16.65 10.93
C MET A 90 7.67 18.09 11.18
N ILE A 91 6.35 18.37 11.22
CA ILE A 91 5.77 19.73 11.27
C ILE A 91 6.40 20.63 12.34
N PRO A 92 6.58 20.22 13.61
CA PRO A 92 7.20 21.08 14.62
C PRO A 92 8.60 21.56 14.23
N ASN A 93 9.42 20.66 13.67
CA ASN A 93 10.75 20.99 13.18
C ASN A 93 10.70 21.83 11.88
N MET A 94 9.71 21.60 11.01
CA MET A 94 9.53 22.41 9.80
C MET A 94 9.30 23.89 10.15
N TYR A 95 8.44 24.19 11.14
CA TYR A 95 8.27 25.56 11.61
C TYR A 95 9.57 26.19 12.11
N LYS A 96 10.40 25.43 12.83
CA LYS A 96 11.70 25.91 13.30
C LYS A 96 12.67 26.15 12.15
N ILE A 97 12.83 25.17 11.25
CA ILE A 97 13.73 25.27 10.09
C ILE A 97 13.36 26.46 9.20
N ALA A 98 12.07 26.67 8.94
CA ALA A 98 11.58 27.83 8.18
C ALA A 98 11.76 29.14 8.94
N GLY A 99 11.47 29.13 10.25
CA GLY A 99 11.64 30.28 11.13
C GLY A 99 13.09 30.75 11.24
N GLU A 100 14.03 29.84 11.23
CA GLU A 100 15.47 30.07 11.27
C GLU A 100 16.09 30.25 9.88
N MET A 101 15.27 30.20 8.82
CA MET A 101 15.64 30.46 7.43
C MET A 101 16.78 29.55 6.96
N LEU A 102 16.66 28.24 7.20
CA LEU A 102 17.67 27.25 6.86
C LEU A 102 17.34 26.58 5.50
N PRO A 103 18.30 26.37 4.60
CA PRO A 103 18.08 25.90 3.24
C PRO A 103 17.90 24.37 3.17
N ALA A 104 16.92 23.84 3.88
CA ALA A 104 16.54 22.44 3.84
C ALA A 104 15.79 22.09 2.55
N VAL A 105 15.91 20.86 2.06
CA VAL A 105 14.97 20.31 1.07
C VAL A 105 14.42 18.98 1.58
N ILE A 106 13.11 18.90 1.71
CA ILE A 106 12.37 17.68 1.99
C ILE A 106 11.73 17.20 0.69
N HIS A 107 12.09 16.00 0.22
CA HIS A 107 11.47 15.40 -0.94
C HIS A 107 10.34 14.48 -0.51
N VAL A 108 9.15 14.67 -1.09
CA VAL A 108 7.94 13.99 -0.68
C VAL A 108 7.31 13.24 -1.86
N ALA A 109 7.21 11.93 -1.75
CA ALA A 109 6.31 11.14 -2.58
C ALA A 109 4.91 11.21 -1.95
N ALA A 110 4.10 12.20 -2.36
CA ALA A 110 2.87 12.62 -1.70
C ALA A 110 1.88 11.47 -1.54
N ARG A 111 1.34 11.29 -0.32
CA ARG A 111 0.51 10.14 0.05
C ARG A 111 -0.64 10.56 0.97
N SER A 112 -1.78 9.83 0.83
CA SER A 112 -2.95 9.96 1.71
C SER A 112 -2.59 9.88 3.19
N LEU A 113 -3.30 10.63 4.01
CA LEU A 113 -3.22 10.53 5.46
C LEU A 113 -4.09 9.38 5.97
N ALA A 114 -3.70 8.76 7.08
CA ALA A 114 -4.57 7.86 7.81
C ALA A 114 -5.68 8.67 8.47
N THR A 115 -6.93 8.33 8.12
CA THR A 115 -8.14 8.96 8.66
C THR A 115 -9.09 7.86 9.19
N HIS A 116 -10.26 7.68 8.59
CA HIS A 116 -11.16 6.55 8.88
C HIS A 116 -10.57 5.20 8.45
N ALA A 117 -9.61 5.21 7.53
CA ALA A 117 -8.87 4.04 7.06
C ALA A 117 -7.43 4.44 6.72
N LEU A 118 -6.54 3.46 6.70
CA LEU A 118 -5.18 3.60 6.19
C LEU A 118 -5.18 3.42 4.67
N SER A 119 -4.58 4.35 3.95
CA SER A 119 -4.20 4.14 2.55
C SER A 119 -2.72 4.47 2.34
N ILE A 120 -2.01 3.61 1.60
CA ILE A 120 -0.61 3.84 1.24
C ILE A 120 -0.45 4.56 -0.10
N PHE A 121 -1.57 4.79 -0.81
CA PHE A 121 -1.57 5.36 -2.16
C PHE A 121 -1.54 6.88 -2.15
N GLY A 122 -1.18 7.47 -3.30
CA GLY A 122 -0.87 8.89 -3.42
C GLY A 122 -2.08 9.81 -3.49
N ASP A 123 -2.00 10.92 -2.81
CA ASP A 123 -2.75 12.17 -3.01
C ASP A 123 -1.98 13.32 -2.34
N HIS A 124 -2.58 14.52 -2.22
CA HIS A 124 -1.90 15.70 -1.70
C HIS A 124 -2.31 16.09 -0.27
N GLN A 125 -2.93 15.19 0.49
CA GLN A 125 -3.39 15.51 1.85
C GLN A 125 -2.22 15.89 2.78
N ASP A 126 -1.11 15.17 2.70
CA ASP A 126 0.10 15.42 3.49
C ASP A 126 0.75 16.77 3.11
N ILE A 127 0.81 17.10 1.83
CA ILE A 127 1.34 18.36 1.32
C ILE A 127 0.52 19.53 1.84
N TYR A 128 -0.80 19.47 1.69
CA TYR A 128 -1.67 20.54 2.15
C TYR A 128 -1.67 20.72 3.67
N ALA A 129 -1.50 19.63 4.44
CA ALA A 129 -1.38 19.70 5.89
C ALA A 129 -0.14 20.51 6.35
N THR A 130 0.91 20.56 5.54
CA THR A 130 2.16 21.26 5.87
C THR A 130 2.30 22.67 5.25
N ARG A 131 1.29 23.12 4.47
CA ARG A 131 1.34 24.40 3.74
C ARG A 131 1.55 25.64 4.58
N ALA A 132 1.25 25.56 5.89
CA ALA A 132 1.38 26.68 6.83
C ALA A 132 2.75 26.76 7.53
N THR A 133 3.65 25.77 7.32
CA THR A 133 4.91 25.65 8.05
C THR A 133 5.97 26.69 7.66
N GLY A 134 5.76 27.39 6.53
CA GLY A 134 6.73 28.33 5.98
C GLY A 134 7.73 27.71 5.01
N PHE A 135 7.63 26.42 4.72
CA PHE A 135 8.39 25.82 3.62
C PHE A 135 7.84 26.30 2.27
N CYS A 136 8.74 26.66 1.36
CA CYS A 136 8.38 26.81 -0.04
C CYS A 136 7.98 25.45 -0.61
N MET A 137 7.03 25.41 -1.54
CA MET A 137 6.48 24.15 -2.06
C MET A 137 6.51 24.11 -3.56
N LEU A 138 7.18 23.08 -4.12
CA LEU A 138 7.38 22.92 -5.54
C LEU A 138 6.84 21.56 -6.01
N ALA A 139 5.89 21.58 -6.96
CA ALA A 139 5.21 20.41 -7.48
C ALA A 139 5.81 19.93 -8.80
N SER A 140 6.05 18.63 -8.92
CA SER A 140 6.43 17.95 -10.17
C SER A 140 5.32 17.07 -10.69
N SER A 141 5.11 17.08 -12.01
CA SER A 141 4.02 16.36 -12.67
C SER A 141 4.43 14.98 -13.20
N SER A 142 5.68 14.83 -13.60
CA SER A 142 6.23 13.62 -14.22
C SER A 142 7.54 13.17 -13.59
N VAL A 143 8.04 12.01 -14.00
CA VAL A 143 9.38 11.50 -13.62
C VAL A 143 10.49 12.45 -14.09
N PHE A 144 10.31 13.05 -15.28
CA PHE A 144 11.26 14.01 -15.83
C PHE A 144 11.28 15.30 -15.01
N ASP A 145 10.10 15.79 -14.59
CA ASP A 145 9.99 16.98 -13.76
C ASP A 145 10.52 16.72 -12.36
N ALA A 146 10.34 15.52 -11.80
CA ALA A 146 10.86 15.15 -10.49
C ALA A 146 12.40 15.29 -10.42
N GLN A 147 13.12 15.02 -11.53
CA GLN A 147 14.55 15.30 -11.63
C GLN A 147 14.84 16.80 -11.70
N ASN A 148 14.20 17.50 -12.63
CA ASN A 148 14.56 18.87 -12.96
C ASN A 148 14.15 19.85 -11.86
N LEU A 149 12.95 19.69 -11.30
CA LEU A 149 12.46 20.57 -10.24
C LEU A 149 13.08 20.23 -8.86
N ALA A 150 13.62 19.02 -8.66
CA ALA A 150 14.48 18.75 -7.52
C ALA A 150 15.72 19.66 -7.54
N ALA A 151 16.34 19.84 -8.72
CA ALA A 151 17.46 20.75 -8.89
C ALA A 151 17.06 22.22 -8.58
N VAL A 152 15.91 22.67 -9.12
CA VAL A 152 15.37 24.00 -8.86
C VAL A 152 15.13 24.20 -7.35
N ALA A 153 14.58 23.22 -6.64
CA ALA A 153 14.31 23.30 -5.21
C ALA A 153 15.61 23.52 -4.40
N HIS A 154 16.64 22.70 -4.65
CA HIS A 154 17.93 22.84 -3.95
C HIS A 154 18.63 24.17 -4.25
N LEU A 155 18.72 24.52 -5.52
CA LEU A 155 19.37 25.78 -5.94
C LEU A 155 18.63 27.01 -5.36
N SER A 156 17.29 27.00 -5.38
CA SER A 156 16.48 28.09 -4.83
C SER A 156 16.54 28.16 -3.31
N ALA A 157 16.56 27.01 -2.61
CA ALA A 157 16.73 26.97 -1.16
C ALA A 157 18.06 27.60 -0.73
N ILE A 158 19.15 27.25 -1.40
CA ILE A 158 20.49 27.81 -1.15
C ILE A 158 20.49 29.32 -1.38
N LYS A 159 20.00 29.76 -2.56
CA LYS A 159 20.02 31.18 -2.97
C LYS A 159 19.11 32.04 -2.09
N GLY A 160 17.90 31.58 -1.83
CA GLY A 160 16.87 32.32 -1.11
C GLY A 160 16.92 32.16 0.42
N SER A 161 17.75 31.27 0.95
CA SER A 161 17.82 30.94 2.38
C SER A 161 16.48 30.55 2.98
N LEU A 162 15.62 29.84 2.23
CA LEU A 162 14.35 29.30 2.69
C LEU A 162 14.26 27.81 2.37
N PRO A 163 13.64 27.00 3.23
CA PRO A 163 13.50 25.57 2.99
C PRO A 163 12.42 25.26 1.95
N PHE A 164 12.55 24.10 1.31
CA PHE A 164 11.62 23.60 0.32
C PHE A 164 11.04 22.21 0.67
N VAL A 165 9.75 22.04 0.40
CA VAL A 165 9.12 20.74 0.11
C VAL A 165 9.05 20.63 -1.40
N HIS A 166 9.83 19.73 -1.97
CA HIS A 166 9.69 19.30 -3.35
C HIS A 166 8.88 17.99 -3.37
N PHE A 167 7.76 17.97 -4.08
CA PHE A 167 6.86 16.84 -4.07
C PHE A 167 6.37 16.41 -5.44
N PHE A 168 6.01 15.15 -5.53
CA PHE A 168 5.39 14.51 -6.69
C PHE A 168 4.45 13.40 -6.22
N ASP A 169 3.56 12.96 -7.10
CA ASP A 169 2.54 11.98 -6.74
C ASP A 169 3.13 10.63 -6.33
N GLY A 170 2.79 10.17 -5.13
CA GLY A 170 3.14 8.86 -4.64
C GLY A 170 2.53 7.76 -5.52
N PHE A 171 3.27 6.69 -5.74
CA PHE A 171 3.04 5.59 -6.67
C PHE A 171 2.96 6.01 -8.13
N ARG A 172 2.11 6.99 -8.49
CA ARG A 172 1.92 7.39 -9.90
C ARG A 172 3.20 7.95 -10.52
N THR A 173 3.88 8.90 -9.88
CA THR A 173 5.17 9.43 -10.34
C THR A 173 6.33 8.72 -9.66
N SER A 174 6.23 8.48 -8.35
CA SER A 174 7.34 7.95 -7.56
C SER A 174 7.81 6.57 -7.99
N HIS A 175 6.92 5.71 -8.48
CA HIS A 175 7.20 4.32 -8.90
C HIS A 175 6.95 4.06 -10.38
N GLU A 176 6.47 5.05 -11.12
CA GLU A 176 6.32 4.95 -12.56
C GLU A 176 7.69 4.93 -13.23
N LEU A 177 7.96 3.87 -14.00
CA LEU A 177 9.13 3.85 -14.87
C LEU A 177 8.85 4.70 -16.11
N ASN A 178 9.76 5.60 -16.43
CA ASN A 178 9.68 6.41 -17.64
C ASN A 178 11.06 6.58 -18.27
N THR A 179 11.08 6.77 -19.59
CA THR A 179 12.29 7.16 -20.31
C THR A 179 12.48 8.67 -20.22
N ILE A 180 13.50 9.11 -19.49
CA ILE A 180 13.83 10.53 -19.35
C ILE A 180 15.21 10.83 -19.92
N GLU A 181 15.40 12.09 -20.26
CA GLU A 181 16.73 12.65 -20.52
C GLU A 181 17.37 13.02 -19.19
N GLU A 182 18.57 12.48 -18.93
CA GLU A 182 19.31 12.73 -17.70
C GLU A 182 19.85 14.16 -17.67
N LEU A 183 19.65 14.89 -16.58
CA LEU A 183 20.23 16.21 -16.35
C LEU A 183 21.76 16.09 -16.28
N PRO A 184 22.53 16.74 -17.17
CA PRO A 184 23.97 16.64 -17.18
C PRO A 184 24.60 17.18 -15.89
N GLU A 185 25.41 16.36 -15.24
CA GLU A 185 26.03 16.66 -13.95
C GLU A 185 26.87 17.95 -13.99
N ASP A 186 27.76 18.09 -14.99
CA ASP A 186 28.61 19.26 -15.16
C ASP A 186 27.81 20.56 -15.30
N LYS A 187 26.66 20.49 -15.97
CA LYS A 187 25.76 21.64 -16.13
C LYS A 187 25.04 21.96 -14.80
N LEU A 188 24.53 20.93 -14.09
CA LEU A 188 23.92 21.13 -12.80
C LEU A 188 24.88 21.76 -11.80
N LEU A 189 26.09 21.23 -11.69
CA LEU A 189 27.10 21.72 -10.76
C LEU A 189 27.52 23.17 -11.06
N SER A 190 27.49 23.59 -12.33
CA SER A 190 27.80 24.97 -12.72
C SER A 190 26.78 26.01 -12.28
N LEU A 191 25.57 25.58 -11.86
CA LEU A 191 24.50 26.47 -11.37
C LEU A 191 24.60 26.76 -9.87
N VAL A 192 25.47 26.09 -9.15
CA VAL A 192 25.61 26.21 -7.70
C VAL A 192 26.12 27.59 -7.29
N ASP A 193 25.39 28.30 -6.43
CA ASP A 193 25.81 29.56 -5.84
C ASP A 193 26.65 29.32 -4.59
N HIS A 194 27.97 29.22 -4.74
CA HIS A 194 28.92 29.01 -3.66
C HIS A 194 28.98 30.18 -2.68
N ASP A 195 28.71 31.42 -3.11
CA ASP A 195 28.64 32.58 -2.22
C ASP A 195 27.44 32.49 -1.29
N ALA A 196 26.28 32.01 -1.79
CA ALA A 196 25.13 31.75 -0.95
C ALA A 196 25.38 30.64 0.08
N ILE A 197 26.08 29.57 -0.32
CA ILE A 197 26.52 28.51 0.62
C ILE A 197 27.44 29.08 1.70
N ASN A 198 28.41 29.92 1.34
CA ASN A 198 29.33 30.56 2.30
C ASN A 198 28.57 31.46 3.27
N LYS A 199 27.64 32.29 2.80
CA LYS A 199 26.75 33.14 3.65
C LYS A 199 25.89 32.27 4.58
N PHE A 200 25.41 31.11 4.12
CA PHE A 200 24.71 30.19 5.02
C PHE A 200 25.63 29.64 6.09
N LYS A 201 26.84 29.16 5.76
CA LYS A 201 27.82 28.63 6.72
C LYS A 201 28.32 29.70 7.70
N ASP A 202 28.38 30.95 7.29
CA ASP A 202 28.81 32.03 8.14
C ASP A 202 27.87 32.34 9.29
N ARG A 203 26.59 32.14 9.13
CA ARG A 203 25.57 32.37 10.18
C ARG A 203 25.28 31.14 11.06
N CYS A 204 25.89 30.00 10.76
CA CYS A 204 25.65 28.75 11.48
C CYS A 204 26.43 28.66 12.80
N LEU A 205 25.98 27.76 13.68
CA LEU A 205 26.66 27.45 14.94
C LEU A 205 28.05 26.91 14.66
N ASN A 206 29.05 27.51 15.26
CA ASN A 206 30.43 27.02 15.13
C ASN A 206 31.22 27.43 16.40
N VAL A 207 32.26 26.65 16.70
CA VAL A 207 33.16 26.93 17.81
C VAL A 207 33.76 28.34 17.64
N GLY A 208 33.69 29.13 18.68
CA GLY A 208 34.19 30.53 18.69
C GLY A 208 33.19 31.58 18.19
N LYS A 209 32.09 31.23 17.54
CA LYS A 209 31.00 32.14 17.16
C LYS A 209 30.00 32.25 18.33
N LYS A 210 29.62 33.48 18.70
CA LYS A 210 28.75 33.76 19.87
C LYS A 210 27.30 33.98 19.44
N TYR A 211 26.75 33.05 18.62
CA TYR A 211 25.37 33.11 18.20
C TYR A 211 24.51 32.08 18.96
N GLN A 212 23.25 32.44 19.14
CA GLN A 212 22.24 31.59 19.79
C GLN A 212 21.00 31.54 18.90
N TYR A 213 20.40 30.36 18.78
CA TYR A 213 19.17 30.13 18.05
C TYR A 213 18.08 29.56 18.97
N GLY A 214 16.81 29.73 18.59
CA GLY A 214 15.68 29.16 19.32
C GLY A 214 15.39 29.81 20.66
N MET A 215 15.79 31.07 20.84
CA MET A 215 15.54 31.83 22.08
C MET A 215 14.05 32.16 22.25
N ALA A 216 13.62 32.34 23.51
CA ALA A 216 12.28 32.86 23.80
C ALA A 216 12.19 34.34 23.43
N GLN A 217 11.05 34.73 22.88
CA GLN A 217 10.70 36.11 22.57
C GLN A 217 9.37 36.44 23.25
N ASN A 218 9.27 37.64 23.82
CA ASN A 218 8.04 38.11 24.41
C ASN A 218 7.09 38.71 23.35
N GLU A 219 5.88 39.02 23.76
CA GLU A 219 4.80 39.55 22.92
C GLU A 219 5.15 40.84 22.19
N ASP A 220 6.03 41.63 22.73
CA ASP A 220 6.41 42.95 22.21
C ASP A 220 7.33 42.91 20.99
N ILE A 221 8.00 41.77 20.73
CA ILE A 221 8.93 41.60 19.61
C ILE A 221 8.62 40.41 18.68
N TYR A 222 7.90 39.38 19.13
CA TYR A 222 7.68 38.14 18.36
C TYR A 222 7.04 38.45 17.02
N PHE A 223 6.00 39.28 16.98
CA PHE A 223 5.28 39.61 15.75
C PHE A 223 6.18 40.31 14.73
N GLN A 224 6.96 41.29 15.15
CA GLN A 224 7.88 42.00 14.25
C GLN A 224 8.94 41.04 13.66
N CYS A 225 9.43 40.10 14.46
CA CYS A 225 10.37 39.09 13.99
C CYS A 225 9.73 38.13 12.96
N MET A 226 8.45 37.82 13.13
CA MET A 226 7.69 37.03 12.10
C MET A 226 7.60 37.81 10.78
N GLU A 227 7.22 39.09 10.81
CA GLU A 227 7.05 39.93 9.62
C GLU A 227 8.38 40.26 8.92
N ALA A 228 9.51 40.32 9.65
CA ALA A 228 10.82 40.61 9.07
C ALA A 228 11.26 39.63 8.00
N ARG A 229 10.64 38.44 7.92
CA ARG A 229 10.92 37.39 6.91
C ARG A 229 10.19 37.59 5.59
N ASN A 230 9.15 38.42 5.54
CA ASN A 230 8.29 38.60 4.37
C ASN A 230 9.11 38.90 3.11
N LYS A 231 10.10 39.77 3.18
CA LYS A 231 10.96 40.12 2.03
C LYS A 231 11.66 38.92 1.36
N TYR A 232 11.91 37.82 2.10
CA TYR A 232 12.55 36.63 1.55
C TYR A 232 11.53 35.76 0.82
N TYR A 233 10.29 35.70 1.34
CA TYR A 233 9.17 35.03 0.67
C TYR A 233 8.75 35.79 -0.58
N ASP A 234 8.74 37.15 -0.55
CA ASP A 234 8.41 38.00 -1.70
C ASP A 234 9.42 37.83 -2.84
N ALA A 235 10.71 37.65 -2.52
CA ALA A 235 11.76 37.42 -3.52
C ALA A 235 11.80 36.00 -4.09
N MET A 236 11.18 35.02 -3.42
CA MET A 236 11.35 33.62 -3.77
C MET A 236 10.77 33.24 -5.14
N PRO A 237 9.61 33.76 -5.60
CA PRO A 237 9.09 33.47 -6.94
C PRO A 237 10.08 33.84 -8.06
N ASP A 238 10.77 34.97 -7.94
CA ASP A 238 11.78 35.41 -8.91
C ASP A 238 13.00 34.52 -8.88
N ILE A 239 13.47 34.11 -7.71
CA ILE A 239 14.60 33.16 -7.55
C ILE A 239 14.26 31.81 -8.19
N VAL A 240 13.05 31.28 -7.94
CA VAL A 240 12.60 30.02 -8.53
C VAL A 240 12.50 30.15 -10.04
N ASN A 241 11.92 31.23 -10.55
CA ASN A 241 11.82 31.48 -12.00
C ASN A 241 13.20 31.54 -12.67
N ASP A 242 14.16 32.25 -12.06
CA ASP A 242 15.55 32.36 -12.57
C ASP A 242 16.22 30.98 -12.71
N TYR A 243 16.06 30.10 -11.72
CA TYR A 243 16.58 28.73 -11.80
C TYR A 243 15.79 27.84 -12.75
N MET A 244 14.48 28.01 -12.86
CA MET A 244 13.67 27.35 -13.90
C MET A 244 14.16 27.73 -15.28
N GLU A 245 14.42 29.02 -15.57
CA GLU A 245 14.96 29.46 -16.86
C GLU A 245 16.33 28.82 -17.17
N LYS A 246 17.22 28.75 -16.21
CA LYS A 246 18.52 28.08 -16.37
C LYS A 246 18.38 26.57 -16.66
N ILE A 247 17.48 25.90 -15.97
CA ILE A 247 17.17 24.48 -16.24
C ILE A 247 16.51 24.32 -17.62
N ASN A 248 15.62 25.24 -18.01
CA ASN A 248 14.99 25.24 -19.34
C ASN A 248 16.01 25.34 -20.47
N GLU A 249 17.04 26.17 -20.30
CA GLU A 249 18.15 26.28 -21.28
C GLU A 249 18.91 24.95 -21.43
N ILE A 250 19.15 24.24 -20.33
CA ILE A 250 19.89 22.97 -20.31
C ILE A 250 19.04 21.82 -20.87
N MET A 251 17.79 21.72 -20.39
CA MET A 251 16.93 20.55 -20.64
C MET A 251 15.93 20.75 -21.79
N LYS A 252 15.89 21.95 -22.39
CA LYS A 252 14.95 22.34 -23.47
C LYS A 252 13.49 22.19 -23.03
N THR A 253 13.21 22.69 -21.83
CA THR A 253 11.89 22.75 -21.19
C THR A 253 11.36 24.18 -21.16
N ASP A 254 10.18 24.40 -20.55
CA ASP A 254 9.54 25.71 -20.46
C ASP A 254 8.98 26.00 -19.04
N TYR A 255 9.60 25.42 -18.01
CA TYR A 255 9.16 25.61 -16.61
C TYR A 255 9.06 27.07 -16.20
N LYS A 256 7.97 27.38 -15.50
CA LYS A 256 7.70 28.65 -14.82
C LYS A 256 7.00 28.34 -13.48
N PRO A 257 6.94 29.28 -12.53
CA PRO A 257 6.13 29.13 -11.33
C PRO A 257 4.69 28.70 -11.61
N PHE A 258 4.12 29.19 -12.71
CA PHE A 258 2.85 28.77 -13.30
C PHE A 258 3.01 28.70 -14.80
N ASN A 259 2.62 27.58 -15.41
CA ASN A 259 2.59 27.42 -16.87
C ASN A 259 1.18 27.45 -17.41
N TYR A 260 0.97 28.10 -18.54
CA TYR A 260 -0.28 28.04 -19.28
C TYR A 260 -0.15 27.21 -20.54
N TYR A 261 -1.07 26.28 -20.73
CA TYR A 261 -1.22 25.46 -21.94
C TYR A 261 -2.64 25.61 -22.50
N GLY A 262 -2.78 25.85 -23.81
CA GLY A 262 -4.08 25.91 -24.47
C GLY A 262 -4.28 27.13 -25.36
N ALA A 263 -5.56 27.42 -25.70
CA ALA A 263 -5.93 28.52 -26.57
C ALA A 263 -5.69 29.86 -25.89
N LYS A 264 -5.13 30.83 -26.62
CA LYS A 264 -4.87 32.17 -26.08
C LYS A 264 -6.15 32.94 -25.71
N ASP A 265 -7.26 32.55 -26.29
CA ASP A 265 -8.61 33.12 -26.11
C ASP A 265 -9.57 32.14 -25.39
N ALA A 266 -9.03 31.17 -24.66
CA ALA A 266 -9.82 30.23 -23.90
C ALA A 266 -10.75 30.93 -22.91
N LYS A 267 -12.01 30.49 -22.88
CA LYS A 267 -13.03 30.97 -21.90
C LYS A 267 -13.11 30.08 -20.67
N ASN A 268 -12.84 28.80 -20.86
CA ASN A 268 -12.87 27.75 -19.83
C ASN A 268 -11.47 27.21 -19.61
N ILE A 269 -10.99 27.24 -18.37
CA ILE A 269 -9.68 26.69 -17.99
C ILE A 269 -9.77 25.82 -16.75
N ILE A 270 -8.80 24.91 -16.61
CA ILE A 270 -8.56 24.15 -15.39
C ILE A 270 -7.30 24.70 -14.73
N VAL A 271 -7.26 24.73 -13.40
CA VAL A 271 -6.06 24.98 -12.59
C VAL A 271 -5.79 23.70 -11.79
N ALA A 272 -4.59 23.16 -11.88
CA ALA A 272 -4.22 21.94 -11.20
C ALA A 272 -2.69 21.85 -10.98
N MET A 273 -2.26 20.91 -10.13
CA MET A 273 -0.84 20.57 -9.93
C MET A 273 -0.64 19.04 -9.85
N GLY A 274 0.59 18.57 -10.07
CA GLY A 274 0.95 17.16 -10.07
C GLY A 274 0.57 16.43 -11.36
N SER A 275 0.56 15.10 -11.32
CA SER A 275 0.50 14.26 -12.53
C SER A 275 -0.77 14.44 -13.37
N VAL A 276 -1.87 14.91 -12.79
CA VAL A 276 -3.12 15.15 -13.53
C VAL A 276 -2.97 16.19 -14.63
N THR A 277 -2.00 17.10 -14.52
CA THR A 277 -1.79 18.15 -15.52
C THR A 277 -1.41 17.59 -16.89
N ASP A 278 -0.70 16.46 -16.93
CA ASP A 278 -0.38 15.79 -18.20
C ASP A 278 -1.62 15.17 -18.86
N ILE A 279 -2.58 14.65 -18.09
CA ILE A 279 -3.90 14.21 -18.60
C ILE A 279 -4.66 15.41 -19.15
N ILE A 280 -4.66 16.53 -18.43
CA ILE A 280 -5.36 17.75 -18.85
C ILE A 280 -4.74 18.30 -20.14
N LYS A 281 -3.41 18.29 -20.29
CA LYS A 281 -2.70 18.70 -21.52
C LYS A 281 -3.14 17.89 -22.75
N GLU A 282 -3.42 16.59 -22.60
CA GLU A 282 -3.94 15.76 -23.69
C GLU A 282 -5.34 16.21 -24.11
N VAL A 283 -6.24 16.41 -23.15
CA VAL A 283 -7.61 16.86 -23.40
C VAL A 283 -7.61 18.28 -24.00
N VAL A 284 -6.77 19.18 -23.50
CA VAL A 284 -6.59 20.55 -24.05
C VAL A 284 -6.16 20.50 -25.51
N ARG A 285 -5.19 19.65 -25.86
CA ARG A 285 -4.75 19.45 -27.25
C ARG A 285 -5.87 18.96 -28.15
N LYS A 286 -6.69 18.03 -27.68
CA LYS A 286 -7.82 17.48 -28.46
C LYS A 286 -8.93 18.51 -28.66
N LEU A 287 -9.27 19.29 -27.62
CA LEU A 287 -10.35 20.28 -27.69
C LEU A 287 -9.95 21.57 -28.43
N GLY A 288 -8.74 22.06 -28.26
CA GLY A 288 -8.15 23.18 -28.94
C GLY A 288 -8.67 24.59 -28.57
N ASN A 289 -9.74 24.69 -27.77
CA ASN A 289 -10.42 25.96 -27.41
C ASN A 289 -10.46 26.21 -25.88
N VAL A 290 -9.83 25.40 -25.10
CA VAL A 290 -9.75 25.42 -23.62
C VAL A 290 -8.30 25.58 -23.16
N GLY A 291 -8.08 25.71 -21.84
CA GLY A 291 -6.74 25.87 -21.32
C GLY A 291 -6.54 25.26 -19.94
N LEU A 292 -5.25 25.13 -19.57
CA LEU A 292 -4.76 24.66 -18.29
C LEU A 292 -3.78 25.68 -17.71
N ILE A 293 -3.90 26.02 -16.43
CA ILE A 293 -2.80 26.59 -15.65
C ILE A 293 -2.25 25.46 -14.76
N GLU A 294 -1.02 25.07 -15.03
CA GLU A 294 -0.25 24.13 -14.24
C GLU A 294 0.52 24.87 -13.16
N VAL A 295 0.37 24.43 -11.91
CA VAL A 295 1.02 25.03 -10.75
C VAL A 295 2.26 24.24 -10.40
N HIS A 296 3.44 24.84 -10.54
CA HIS A 296 4.70 24.29 -10.06
C HIS A 296 5.08 24.88 -8.69
N LEU A 297 5.08 26.21 -8.54
CA LEU A 297 5.36 26.85 -7.25
C LEU A 297 4.04 27.10 -6.49
N TYR A 298 3.72 26.19 -5.57
CA TYR A 298 2.51 26.29 -4.76
C TYR A 298 2.71 27.23 -3.55
N ARG A 299 3.92 27.32 -2.98
CA ARG A 299 4.28 28.28 -1.93
C ARG A 299 5.67 28.88 -2.19
N PRO A 300 5.84 30.19 -2.11
CA PRO A 300 4.80 31.22 -2.04
C PRO A 300 3.87 31.25 -3.26
N PHE A 301 2.55 31.44 -3.06
CA PHE A 301 1.59 31.53 -4.15
C PHE A 301 1.59 32.95 -4.74
N SER A 302 2.34 33.15 -5.83
CA SER A 302 2.54 34.48 -6.39
C SER A 302 1.36 34.93 -7.26
N LYS A 303 0.65 35.99 -6.80
CA LYS A 303 -0.43 36.63 -7.56
C LYS A 303 0.07 37.17 -8.90
N GLU A 304 1.27 37.76 -8.94
CA GLU A 304 1.84 38.35 -10.14
C GLU A 304 2.09 37.29 -11.21
N TYR A 305 2.84 36.22 -10.88
CA TYR A 305 3.13 35.14 -11.81
C TYR A 305 1.88 34.42 -12.31
N PHE A 306 0.88 34.23 -11.44
CA PHE A 306 -0.38 33.62 -11.82
C PHE A 306 -1.16 34.51 -12.80
N LEU A 307 -1.29 35.80 -12.52
CA LEU A 307 -2.02 36.74 -13.39
C LEU A 307 -1.33 36.95 -14.75
N ASN A 308 -0.01 36.87 -14.82
CA ASN A 308 0.76 37.00 -16.04
C ASN A 308 0.46 35.87 -17.06
N VAL A 309 0.09 34.69 -16.59
CA VAL A 309 -0.25 33.55 -17.47
C VAL A 309 -1.75 33.38 -17.70
N LEU A 310 -2.60 34.09 -16.94
CA LEU A 310 -4.04 33.97 -17.04
C LEU A 310 -4.56 34.68 -18.33
N PRO A 311 -5.20 33.97 -19.28
CA PRO A 311 -5.79 34.58 -20.48
C PRO A 311 -6.87 35.61 -20.13
N LYS A 312 -6.87 36.75 -20.80
CA LYS A 312 -7.86 37.82 -20.56
C LYS A 312 -9.30 37.46 -20.91
N SER A 313 -9.47 36.42 -21.70
CA SER A 313 -10.76 35.89 -22.19
C SER A 313 -11.47 34.96 -21.21
N VAL A 314 -10.79 34.54 -20.16
CA VAL A 314 -11.29 33.52 -19.21
C VAL A 314 -12.58 34.01 -18.53
N LYS A 315 -13.59 33.14 -18.49
CA LYS A 315 -14.87 33.33 -17.82
C LYS A 315 -15.07 32.33 -16.66
N ASN A 316 -14.71 31.08 -16.90
CA ASN A 316 -14.94 30.00 -15.96
C ASN A 316 -13.61 29.28 -15.69
N ILE A 317 -13.35 29.02 -14.41
CA ILE A 317 -12.17 28.33 -13.92
C ILE A 317 -12.62 27.16 -13.06
N ALA A 318 -12.22 25.94 -13.39
CA ALA A 318 -12.30 24.80 -12.47
C ALA A 318 -10.95 24.62 -11.78
N VAL A 319 -10.94 24.51 -10.47
CA VAL A 319 -9.71 24.21 -9.70
C VAL A 319 -9.82 22.80 -9.20
N LEU A 320 -8.87 21.95 -9.60
CA LEU A 320 -8.82 20.54 -9.22
C LEU A 320 -7.83 20.33 -8.08
N ASP A 321 -8.37 19.96 -6.93
CA ASP A 321 -7.61 19.60 -5.74
C ASP A 321 -7.57 18.08 -5.53
N ARG A 322 -6.38 17.51 -5.32
CA ARG A 322 -6.19 16.09 -5.01
C ARG A 322 -6.22 15.84 -3.51
N THR A 323 -7.22 16.40 -2.85
CA THR A 323 -7.42 16.32 -1.40
C THR A 323 -8.88 16.47 -1.03
N LYS A 324 -9.18 16.22 0.24
CA LYS A 324 -10.42 16.61 0.89
C LYS A 324 -10.11 17.19 2.25
N GLU A 325 -10.33 18.49 2.43
CA GLU A 325 -10.24 19.17 3.71
C GLU A 325 -11.63 19.21 4.36
N ALA A 326 -11.87 18.26 5.28
CA ALA A 326 -13.18 18.12 5.91
C ALA A 326 -13.54 19.36 6.75
N GLY A 327 -14.73 19.93 6.50
CA GLY A 327 -15.23 21.12 7.21
C GLY A 327 -14.75 22.45 6.66
N SER A 328 -13.89 22.47 5.64
CA SER A 328 -13.50 23.69 4.92
C SER A 328 -14.60 24.16 3.96
N SER A 329 -14.61 25.44 3.65
CA SER A 329 -15.48 26.04 2.63
C SER A 329 -15.04 25.74 1.19
N GLY A 330 -13.85 25.15 1.02
CA GLY A 330 -13.27 24.73 -0.26
C GLY A 330 -11.90 24.12 -0.03
N GLU A 331 -11.37 23.46 -1.03
CA GLU A 331 -10.06 22.82 -0.94
C GLU A 331 -8.92 23.87 -1.05
N PRO A 332 -7.70 23.61 -0.59
CA PRO A 332 -6.68 24.64 -0.43
C PRO A 332 -6.27 25.38 -1.71
N LEU A 333 -6.04 24.68 -2.82
CA LEU A 333 -5.69 25.35 -4.09
C LEU A 333 -6.84 26.22 -4.61
N TYR A 334 -8.07 25.72 -4.51
CA TYR A 334 -9.27 26.46 -4.86
C TYR A 334 -9.37 27.78 -4.07
N LEU A 335 -9.14 27.72 -2.73
CA LEU A 335 -9.19 28.91 -1.88
C LEU A 335 -8.09 29.92 -2.23
N ASP A 336 -6.87 29.47 -2.56
CA ASP A 336 -5.79 30.34 -3.01
C ASP A 336 -6.15 31.05 -4.31
N VAL A 337 -6.70 30.32 -5.30
CA VAL A 337 -7.15 30.89 -6.59
C VAL A 337 -8.29 31.91 -6.37
N CYS A 338 -9.28 31.58 -5.52
CA CYS A 338 -10.35 32.51 -5.17
C CYS A 338 -9.79 33.80 -4.54
N SER A 339 -8.82 33.68 -3.64
CA SER A 339 -8.21 34.83 -2.97
C SER A 339 -7.52 35.79 -3.94
N ILE A 340 -6.74 35.26 -4.89
CA ILE A 340 -6.00 36.13 -5.84
C ILE A 340 -6.89 36.71 -6.95
N LEU A 341 -8.01 36.06 -7.27
CA LEU A 341 -8.94 36.48 -8.33
C LEU A 341 -10.18 37.20 -7.81
N LYS A 342 -10.29 37.50 -6.52
CA LYS A 342 -11.44 38.11 -5.87
C LYS A 342 -11.92 39.42 -6.54
N ASP A 343 -11.04 40.17 -7.22
CA ASP A 343 -11.32 41.42 -7.88
C ASP A 343 -11.50 41.22 -9.42
N LYS A 344 -11.60 39.99 -9.92
CA LYS A 344 -11.76 39.66 -11.32
C LYS A 344 -13.19 39.21 -11.63
N ASP A 345 -13.70 39.54 -12.79
CA ASP A 345 -15.01 39.08 -13.30
C ASP A 345 -14.86 37.65 -13.90
N VAL A 346 -14.62 36.66 -13.04
CA VAL A 346 -14.48 35.26 -13.41
C VAL A 346 -15.20 34.38 -12.40
N ASN A 347 -15.83 33.32 -12.89
CA ASN A 347 -16.44 32.30 -12.03
C ASN A 347 -15.42 31.21 -11.71
N ILE A 348 -15.33 30.79 -10.44
CA ILE A 348 -14.37 29.81 -9.97
C ILE A 348 -15.14 28.67 -9.31
N TYR A 349 -14.83 27.43 -9.69
CA TYR A 349 -15.50 26.21 -9.24
C TYR A 349 -14.45 25.22 -8.69
N GLY A 350 -14.64 24.77 -7.46
CA GLY A 350 -13.77 23.77 -6.80
C GLY A 350 -14.17 22.35 -7.17
N GLY A 351 -13.20 21.50 -7.45
CA GLY A 351 -13.39 20.09 -7.77
C GLY A 351 -12.39 19.18 -7.07
N ARG A 352 -12.82 18.00 -6.64
CA ARG A 352 -11.99 16.97 -6.01
C ARG A 352 -11.83 15.77 -6.91
N TYR A 353 -10.60 15.21 -6.94
CA TYR A 353 -10.26 14.06 -7.77
C TYR A 353 -9.17 13.19 -7.13
N GLY A 354 -9.03 11.97 -7.59
CA GLY A 354 -7.80 11.16 -7.50
C GLY A 354 -7.30 10.81 -6.11
N LEU A 355 -8.13 10.94 -5.03
CA LEU A 355 -7.70 10.57 -3.67
C LEU A 355 -7.22 9.12 -3.65
N SER A 356 -6.15 8.87 -2.89
CA SER A 356 -5.61 7.53 -2.72
C SER A 356 -5.29 6.83 -4.05
N SER A 357 -4.64 7.54 -4.97
CA SER A 357 -4.30 7.09 -6.33
C SER A 357 -5.46 6.58 -7.16
N LYS A 358 -6.70 7.01 -6.86
CA LYS A 358 -7.82 6.71 -7.76
C LYS A 358 -7.49 7.16 -9.15
N ASN A 359 -7.59 6.22 -10.12
CA ASN A 359 -7.23 6.52 -11.51
C ASN A 359 -8.11 7.64 -12.04
N THR A 360 -7.49 8.64 -12.65
CA THR A 360 -8.16 9.74 -13.35
C THR A 360 -7.94 9.55 -14.84
N THR A 361 -8.97 9.75 -15.64
CA THR A 361 -8.98 9.49 -17.09
C THR A 361 -9.19 10.75 -17.91
N PRO A 362 -8.81 10.76 -19.19
CA PRO A 362 -9.16 11.84 -20.10
C PRO A 362 -10.67 12.12 -20.19
N ASN A 363 -11.52 11.08 -20.11
CA ASN A 363 -12.97 11.20 -20.08
C ASN A 363 -13.45 12.03 -18.87
N GLU A 364 -12.93 11.78 -17.69
CA GLU A 364 -13.26 12.53 -16.48
C GLU A 364 -12.84 14.00 -16.59
N ILE A 365 -11.66 14.27 -17.15
CA ILE A 365 -11.19 15.65 -17.39
C ILE A 365 -12.05 16.33 -18.45
N TYR A 366 -12.43 15.62 -19.50
CA TYR A 366 -13.37 16.15 -20.50
C TYR A 366 -14.70 16.55 -19.89
N SER A 367 -15.21 15.74 -18.96
CA SER A 367 -16.44 16.03 -18.22
C SER A 367 -16.35 17.34 -17.42
N VAL A 368 -15.16 17.72 -16.92
CA VAL A 368 -14.94 19.01 -16.25
C VAL A 368 -15.11 20.17 -17.25
N TYR A 369 -14.52 20.08 -18.44
CA TYR A 369 -14.69 21.13 -19.45
C TYR A 369 -16.13 21.24 -19.94
N LYS A 370 -16.82 20.10 -20.11
CA LYS A 370 -18.26 20.08 -20.46
C LYS A 370 -19.10 20.74 -19.36
N MET A 371 -18.81 20.43 -18.10
CA MET A 371 -19.48 21.05 -16.95
C MET A 371 -19.31 22.57 -16.96
N LEU A 372 -18.09 23.08 -17.21
CA LEU A 372 -17.83 24.52 -17.28
C LEU A 372 -18.59 25.21 -18.44
N GLU A 373 -18.85 24.49 -19.53
CA GLU A 373 -19.55 25.02 -20.72
C GLU A 373 -21.06 24.99 -20.56
N GLU A 374 -21.64 23.91 -20.05
CA GLU A 374 -23.06 23.61 -20.10
C GLU A 374 -23.80 23.94 -18.81
N ASN A 375 -23.26 23.47 -17.67
CA ASN A 375 -23.93 23.62 -16.38
C ASN A 375 -22.88 23.63 -15.24
N PRO A 376 -22.25 24.78 -15.00
CA PRO A 376 -21.22 24.91 -14.00
C PRO A 376 -21.68 24.51 -12.59
N LYS A 377 -20.90 23.70 -11.91
CA LYS A 377 -21.18 23.14 -10.58
C LYS A 377 -19.97 23.34 -9.67
N ASP A 378 -20.21 23.89 -8.49
CA ASP A 378 -19.15 24.02 -7.47
C ASP A 378 -19.10 22.81 -6.56
N ASN A 379 -17.95 22.60 -5.90
CA ASN A 379 -17.70 21.46 -5.00
C ASN A 379 -17.89 20.08 -5.66
N PHE A 380 -17.69 19.99 -6.98
CA PHE A 380 -17.89 18.76 -7.72
C PHE A 380 -16.81 17.70 -7.42
N THR A 381 -17.12 16.45 -7.78
CA THR A 381 -16.18 15.33 -7.76
C THR A 381 -16.13 14.62 -9.10
N ILE A 382 -14.99 14.05 -9.45
CA ILE A 382 -14.81 13.14 -10.59
C ILE A 382 -14.24 11.80 -10.10
N GLY A 383 -14.48 10.74 -10.87
CA GLY A 383 -13.96 9.39 -10.58
C GLY A 383 -14.77 8.59 -9.57
N ILE A 384 -15.83 9.13 -8.99
CA ILE A 384 -16.74 8.46 -8.07
C ILE A 384 -18.20 8.72 -8.43
N ASN A 385 -19.11 7.95 -7.85
CA ASN A 385 -20.54 8.20 -7.90
C ASN A 385 -21.04 8.62 -6.51
N ASP A 386 -21.09 9.91 -6.25
CA ASP A 386 -21.67 10.47 -5.02
C ASP A 386 -23.17 10.78 -5.23
N ASP A 387 -23.98 9.80 -4.96
CA ASP A 387 -25.43 9.82 -5.03
C ASP A 387 -26.08 10.36 -3.74
N VAL A 388 -25.27 10.78 -2.77
CA VAL A 388 -25.71 11.40 -1.51
C VAL A 388 -25.79 12.92 -1.67
N THR A 389 -24.68 13.54 -2.12
CA THR A 389 -24.64 14.99 -2.35
C THR A 389 -25.01 15.37 -3.79
N ASN A 390 -24.96 14.43 -4.73
CA ASN A 390 -25.17 14.60 -6.16
C ASN A 390 -24.23 15.62 -6.80
N LEU A 391 -23.02 15.73 -6.28
CA LEU A 391 -21.97 16.63 -6.77
C LEU A 391 -21.02 15.97 -7.77
N SER A 392 -21.06 14.65 -7.93
CA SER A 392 -20.26 13.94 -8.93
C SER A 392 -20.66 14.33 -10.36
N LEU A 393 -19.66 14.52 -11.20
CA LEU A 393 -19.88 14.69 -12.63
C LEU A 393 -20.09 13.32 -13.28
N LYS A 394 -21.00 13.27 -14.25
CA LYS A 394 -21.15 12.07 -15.09
C LYS A 394 -19.98 12.03 -16.07
N GLU A 395 -19.39 10.86 -16.23
CA GLU A 395 -18.30 10.65 -17.18
C GLU A 395 -18.79 10.83 -18.61
N GLU A 396 -18.14 11.71 -19.38
CA GLU A 396 -18.38 11.99 -20.79
C GLU A 396 -17.23 11.41 -21.63
N HIS A 397 -17.55 10.85 -22.77
CA HIS A 397 -16.55 10.17 -23.60
C HIS A 397 -15.80 11.14 -24.53
N ILE A 398 -14.47 11.02 -24.55
CA ILE A 398 -13.58 11.67 -25.51
C ILE A 398 -12.59 10.65 -26.06
N GLU A 399 -12.41 10.63 -27.36
CA GLU A 399 -11.43 9.79 -28.01
C GLU A 399 -10.09 10.53 -28.12
N ILE A 400 -9.08 10.05 -27.39
CA ILE A 400 -7.71 10.55 -27.48
C ILE A 400 -6.93 9.63 -28.42
N GLU A 401 -6.47 10.19 -29.52
CA GLU A 401 -5.56 9.49 -30.44
C GLU A 401 -4.15 9.50 -29.86
N ASN A 402 -3.60 8.33 -29.60
CA ASN A 402 -2.19 8.18 -29.29
C ASN A 402 -1.54 7.09 -30.18
N ASN A 403 -0.26 7.27 -30.50
CA ASN A 403 0.51 6.32 -31.30
C ASN A 403 1.24 5.29 -30.47
N ASN A 404 1.07 5.31 -29.17
CA ASN A 404 1.71 4.40 -28.23
C ASN A 404 1.07 3.03 -28.29
N LYS A 405 1.89 2.00 -28.17
CA LYS A 405 1.44 0.63 -28.00
C LYS A 405 1.29 0.30 -26.52
N GLU A 406 0.21 -0.38 -26.19
CA GLU A 406 -0.16 -0.70 -24.82
C GLU A 406 -0.11 -2.19 -24.53
N ILE A 407 0.43 -2.57 -23.36
CA ILE A 407 0.48 -3.95 -22.87
C ILE A 407 -0.10 -3.97 -21.46
N LYS A 408 -0.96 -4.96 -21.18
CA LYS A 408 -1.51 -5.20 -19.85
C LYS A 408 -1.07 -6.57 -19.35
N VAL A 409 -0.42 -6.63 -18.19
CA VAL A 409 -0.01 -7.90 -17.59
C VAL A 409 -0.72 -8.08 -16.25
N VAL A 410 -1.57 -9.11 -16.17
CA VAL A 410 -2.31 -9.49 -14.95
C VAL A 410 -1.57 -10.65 -14.32
N GLY A 411 -0.77 -10.34 -13.33
CA GLY A 411 0.11 -11.25 -12.62
C GLY A 411 -0.40 -11.63 -11.24
N PHE A 412 0.25 -12.62 -10.67
CA PHE A 412 0.02 -13.08 -9.32
C PHE A 412 1.11 -12.54 -8.38
N GLY A 413 0.71 -12.07 -7.22
CA GLY A 413 1.66 -11.55 -6.23
C GLY A 413 2.82 -12.52 -5.96
N SER A 414 4.04 -12.06 -6.18
CA SER A 414 5.29 -12.83 -6.07
C SER A 414 5.62 -13.80 -7.22
N ASP A 415 4.91 -13.77 -8.36
CA ASP A 415 5.23 -14.57 -9.56
C ASP A 415 6.42 -14.02 -10.37
N GLY A 416 6.90 -12.83 -10.02
CA GLY A 416 8.02 -12.16 -10.67
C GLY A 416 7.64 -11.36 -11.93
N MET A 417 6.35 -11.24 -12.27
CA MET A 417 5.91 -10.56 -13.50
C MET A 417 6.14 -9.05 -13.46
N VAL A 418 6.14 -8.41 -12.29
CA VAL A 418 6.52 -6.99 -12.18
C VAL A 418 7.97 -6.78 -12.60
N SER A 419 8.88 -7.65 -12.16
CA SER A 419 10.30 -7.59 -12.59
C SER A 419 10.46 -7.90 -14.07
N ALA A 420 9.74 -8.90 -14.59
CA ALA A 420 9.74 -9.22 -16.02
C ALA A 420 9.21 -8.04 -16.86
N SER A 421 8.15 -7.38 -16.42
CA SER A 421 7.61 -6.18 -17.07
C SER A 421 8.62 -5.03 -17.11
N LYS A 422 9.39 -4.83 -16.04
CA LYS A 422 10.49 -3.85 -16.02
C LYS A 422 11.61 -4.20 -16.99
N ASP A 423 11.99 -5.48 -17.09
CA ASP A 423 13.01 -5.94 -18.02
C ASP A 423 12.52 -5.86 -19.46
N LEU A 424 11.26 -6.21 -19.73
CA LEU A 424 10.60 -6.04 -21.03
C LEU A 424 10.70 -4.59 -21.54
N LEU A 425 10.41 -3.61 -20.69
CA LEU A 425 10.53 -2.20 -21.06
C LEU A 425 11.97 -1.80 -21.40
N LYS A 426 12.95 -2.30 -20.64
CA LYS A 426 14.39 -2.06 -20.95
C LYS A 426 14.81 -2.67 -22.29
N ILE A 427 14.32 -3.86 -22.61
CA ILE A 427 14.60 -4.52 -23.89
C ILE A 427 13.98 -3.74 -25.05
N LEU A 428 12.72 -3.30 -24.92
CA LEU A 428 12.04 -2.47 -25.94
C LEU A 428 12.77 -1.13 -26.19
N HIS A 429 13.20 -0.47 -25.12
CA HIS A 429 13.99 0.76 -25.23
C HIS A 429 15.36 0.52 -25.93
N ALA A 430 16.11 -0.48 -25.47
CA ALA A 430 17.46 -0.76 -25.99
C ALA A 430 17.47 -1.13 -27.47
N LYS A 431 16.44 -1.82 -27.99
CA LYS A 431 16.38 -2.30 -29.36
C LYS A 431 16.06 -1.21 -30.39
N LYS A 432 15.19 -0.26 -30.05
CA LYS A 432 14.64 0.71 -31.01
C LYS A 432 14.71 2.17 -30.55
N ASP A 433 15.46 2.46 -29.49
CA ASP A 433 15.50 3.78 -28.82
C ASP A 433 14.10 4.33 -28.50
N LEU A 434 13.15 3.42 -28.19
CA LEU A 434 11.77 3.77 -27.91
C LEU A 434 11.65 4.42 -26.54
N TYR A 435 10.72 5.36 -26.41
CA TYR A 435 10.25 5.80 -25.11
C TYR A 435 9.37 4.72 -24.51
N VAL A 436 9.49 4.50 -23.21
CA VAL A 436 8.72 3.50 -22.48
C VAL A 436 8.17 4.11 -21.19
N GLN A 437 6.97 3.64 -20.80
CA GLN A 437 6.33 3.96 -19.53
C GLN A 437 5.81 2.67 -18.90
N GLY A 438 5.96 2.53 -17.58
CA GLY A 438 5.45 1.39 -16.85
C GLY A 438 4.90 1.79 -15.49
N TYR A 439 3.61 1.53 -15.27
CA TYR A 439 2.97 1.71 -13.98
C TYR A 439 2.51 0.37 -13.44
N PHE A 440 2.65 0.16 -12.13
CA PHE A 440 2.38 -1.11 -11.48
C PHE A 440 1.35 -0.93 -10.38
N GLU A 441 0.21 -1.59 -10.57
CA GLU A 441 -0.87 -1.64 -9.60
C GLU A 441 -0.70 -2.86 -8.71
N TYR A 442 -0.79 -2.67 -7.40
CA TYR A 442 -0.62 -3.72 -6.40
C TYR A 442 -1.92 -3.92 -5.62
N ASP A 443 -2.19 -5.17 -5.26
CA ASP A 443 -3.19 -5.50 -4.24
C ASP A 443 -2.56 -5.39 -2.85
N SER A 444 -3.35 -5.02 -1.87
CA SER A 444 -2.95 -5.07 -0.46
C SER A 444 -2.69 -6.50 0.03
N LYS A 445 -3.37 -7.50 -0.53
CA LYS A 445 -3.15 -8.93 -0.22
C LYS A 445 -1.80 -9.41 -0.78
N LYS A 446 -0.94 -9.95 0.08
CA LYS A 446 0.36 -10.52 -0.33
C LYS A 446 0.21 -11.92 -0.92
N SER A 447 -0.74 -12.71 -0.44
CA SER A 447 -1.03 -14.05 -0.94
C SER A 447 -2.35 -14.03 -1.71
N GLY A 448 -2.29 -14.38 -2.98
CA GLY A 448 -3.44 -14.35 -3.90
C GLY A 448 -3.83 -12.97 -4.37
N GLY A 449 -3.06 -11.94 -4.03
CA GLY A 449 -3.23 -10.61 -4.56
C GLY A 449 -2.87 -10.54 -6.04
N VAL A 450 -3.62 -9.75 -6.80
CA VAL A 450 -3.35 -9.50 -8.20
C VAL A 450 -2.39 -8.32 -8.34
N THR A 451 -1.46 -8.41 -9.29
CA THR A 451 -0.66 -7.28 -9.76
C THR A 451 -1.03 -6.97 -11.19
N ILE A 452 -1.22 -5.69 -11.52
CA ILE A 452 -1.49 -5.31 -12.90
C ILE A 452 -0.40 -4.36 -13.35
N SER A 453 0.34 -4.76 -14.40
CA SER A 453 1.32 -3.90 -15.03
C SER A 453 0.69 -3.23 -16.25
N HIS A 454 0.73 -1.90 -16.27
CA HIS A 454 0.28 -1.04 -17.36
C HIS A 454 1.52 -0.52 -18.07
N LEU A 455 1.79 -1.02 -19.27
CA LEU A 455 3.03 -0.72 -19.99
C LEU A 455 2.70 -0.03 -21.30
N ARG A 456 3.47 1.00 -21.64
CA ARG A 456 3.41 1.70 -22.92
C ARG A 456 4.79 1.81 -23.54
N TYR A 457 4.83 1.82 -24.85
CA TYR A 457 6.04 2.10 -25.62
C TYR A 457 5.71 2.76 -26.96
N GLY A 458 6.58 3.65 -27.43
CA GLY A 458 6.38 4.40 -28.67
C GLY A 458 7.61 5.17 -29.11
N SER A 459 7.51 5.88 -30.25
CA SER A 459 8.57 6.75 -30.80
C SER A 459 8.70 8.09 -30.08
N ASP A 460 7.64 8.52 -29.43
CA ASP A 460 7.52 9.83 -28.80
C ASP A 460 7.55 9.74 -27.27
N LYS A 461 7.80 10.86 -26.57
CA LYS A 461 7.73 10.94 -25.12
C LYS A 461 6.32 10.57 -24.65
N ILE A 462 6.26 9.73 -23.62
CA ILE A 462 5.01 9.21 -23.06
C ILE A 462 4.76 9.88 -21.71
N ASN A 463 3.68 10.65 -21.63
CA ASN A 463 3.20 11.32 -20.42
C ASN A 463 1.71 11.03 -20.23
N GLU A 464 1.39 9.76 -19.98
CA GLU A 464 0.02 9.26 -19.84
C GLU A 464 -0.16 8.66 -18.45
N PRO A 465 -0.35 9.50 -17.39
CA PRO A 465 -0.42 9.04 -16.00
C PRO A 465 -1.80 8.46 -15.64
N TYR A 466 -2.30 7.53 -16.46
CA TYR A 466 -3.52 6.74 -16.25
C TYR A 466 -3.32 5.31 -16.74
N TYR A 467 -4.24 4.41 -16.38
CA TYR A 467 -4.15 2.99 -16.76
C TYR A 467 -4.24 2.81 -18.27
N VAL A 468 -3.63 1.76 -18.80
CA VAL A 468 -3.79 1.40 -20.21
C VAL A 468 -5.28 1.16 -20.52
N THR A 469 -5.73 1.73 -21.63
CA THR A 469 -7.14 1.75 -21.99
C THR A 469 -7.47 0.77 -23.11
N HIS A 470 -6.55 0.56 -24.04
CA HIS A 470 -6.75 -0.28 -25.23
C HIS A 470 -5.50 -1.15 -25.51
N PRO A 471 -5.16 -2.10 -24.61
CA PRO A 471 -3.96 -2.93 -24.78
C PRO A 471 -4.04 -3.75 -26.07
N GLU A 472 -2.91 -3.87 -26.76
CA GLU A 472 -2.73 -4.74 -27.93
C GLU A 472 -2.51 -6.20 -27.49
N ILE A 473 -1.89 -6.36 -26.32
CA ILE A 473 -1.69 -7.66 -25.69
C ILE A 473 -2.07 -7.60 -24.21
N THR A 474 -2.87 -8.59 -23.79
CA THR A 474 -3.15 -8.84 -22.38
C THR A 474 -2.57 -10.20 -22.00
N VAL A 475 -1.83 -10.24 -20.89
CA VAL A 475 -1.20 -11.44 -20.34
C VAL A 475 -1.83 -11.79 -19.01
N VAL A 476 -2.15 -13.07 -18.80
CA VAL A 476 -2.77 -13.55 -17.56
C VAL A 476 -1.98 -14.73 -17.03
N THR A 477 -1.41 -14.60 -15.83
CA THR A 477 -0.56 -15.65 -15.24
C THR A 477 -1.32 -16.67 -14.41
N LYS A 478 -2.60 -16.39 -14.09
CA LYS A 478 -3.50 -17.31 -13.39
C LYS A 478 -4.88 -17.33 -14.04
N ASP A 479 -5.27 -18.47 -14.55
CA ASP A 479 -6.54 -18.67 -15.25
C ASP A 479 -7.80 -18.40 -14.41
N ILE A 480 -7.71 -18.56 -13.09
CA ILE A 480 -8.80 -18.28 -12.15
C ILE A 480 -9.26 -16.81 -12.19
N TYR A 481 -8.38 -15.88 -12.58
CA TYR A 481 -8.68 -14.45 -12.62
C TYR A 481 -9.77 -14.08 -13.62
N PHE A 482 -10.00 -14.89 -14.65
CA PHE A 482 -11.13 -14.69 -15.57
C PHE A 482 -12.51 -14.79 -14.89
N ARG A 483 -12.59 -15.44 -13.72
CA ARG A 483 -13.82 -15.55 -12.93
C ARG A 483 -13.93 -14.48 -11.87
N MET A 484 -12.82 -13.83 -11.54
CA MET A 484 -12.74 -12.85 -10.47
C MET A 484 -12.79 -11.41 -10.99
N PHE A 485 -12.20 -11.15 -12.17
CA PHE A 485 -11.98 -9.80 -12.66
C PHE A 485 -12.39 -9.64 -14.12
N ASP A 486 -12.74 -8.42 -14.50
CA ASP A 486 -12.87 -8.05 -15.91
C ASP A 486 -11.48 -7.75 -16.49
N ILE A 487 -10.92 -8.71 -17.22
CA ILE A 487 -9.54 -8.64 -17.70
C ILE A 487 -9.46 -8.14 -19.15
N ILE A 488 -10.41 -8.54 -20.00
CA ILE A 488 -10.28 -8.39 -21.46
C ILE A 488 -11.29 -7.44 -22.10
N SER A 489 -12.19 -6.82 -21.33
CA SER A 489 -13.20 -5.92 -21.92
C SER A 489 -12.59 -4.78 -22.70
N ASN A 490 -11.42 -4.29 -22.25
CA ASN A 490 -10.68 -3.20 -22.88
C ASN A 490 -9.58 -3.67 -23.87
N LEU A 491 -9.40 -4.98 -24.08
CA LEU A 491 -8.46 -5.49 -25.09
C LEU A 491 -8.91 -5.04 -26.49
N LYS A 492 -7.96 -4.57 -27.28
CA LYS A 492 -8.18 -4.05 -28.64
C LYS A 492 -8.79 -5.11 -29.56
N GLU A 493 -9.53 -4.68 -30.57
CA GLU A 493 -9.96 -5.58 -31.65
C GLU A 493 -8.72 -6.17 -32.35
N ASN A 494 -8.78 -7.45 -32.72
CA ASN A 494 -7.65 -8.21 -33.24
C ASN A 494 -6.44 -8.29 -32.30
N GLY A 495 -6.63 -7.96 -31.02
CA GLY A 495 -5.60 -8.03 -29.99
C GLY A 495 -5.21 -9.46 -29.62
N THR A 496 -4.22 -9.59 -28.77
CA THR A 496 -3.66 -10.89 -28.36
C THR A 496 -3.89 -11.11 -26.86
N LEU A 497 -4.34 -12.32 -26.49
CA LEU A 497 -4.47 -12.79 -25.13
C LEU A 497 -3.50 -13.96 -24.88
N LEU A 498 -2.57 -13.81 -23.94
CA LEU A 498 -1.66 -14.88 -23.51
C LEU A 498 -2.03 -15.38 -22.12
N ILE A 499 -2.25 -16.68 -21.98
CA ILE A 499 -2.71 -17.30 -20.73
C ILE A 499 -1.69 -18.34 -20.24
N ASN A 500 -1.26 -18.23 -18.99
CA ASN A 500 -0.58 -19.32 -18.30
C ASN A 500 -1.61 -20.21 -17.61
N THR A 501 -1.63 -21.49 -17.94
CA THR A 501 -2.55 -22.47 -17.36
C THR A 501 -2.01 -23.90 -17.51
N ILE A 502 -2.26 -24.73 -16.51
CA ILE A 502 -1.99 -26.19 -16.56
C ILE A 502 -3.05 -26.97 -17.33
N LYS A 503 -4.15 -26.31 -17.72
CA LYS A 503 -5.31 -26.92 -18.37
C LYS A 503 -5.06 -27.14 -19.85
N ASN A 504 -5.64 -28.23 -20.36
CA ASN A 504 -5.74 -28.43 -21.78
C ASN A 504 -6.81 -27.55 -22.44
N GLU A 505 -6.93 -27.58 -23.75
CA GLU A 505 -7.85 -26.75 -24.54
C GLU A 505 -9.31 -26.88 -24.07
N GLU A 506 -9.80 -28.09 -23.90
CA GLU A 506 -11.18 -28.36 -23.50
C GLU A 506 -11.49 -27.85 -22.09
N GLU A 507 -10.57 -28.10 -21.17
CA GLU A 507 -10.68 -27.63 -19.77
C GLU A 507 -10.62 -26.11 -19.68
N LEU A 508 -9.75 -25.46 -20.47
CA LEU A 508 -9.63 -24.02 -20.53
C LEU A 508 -10.92 -23.36 -21.07
N LEU A 509 -11.50 -23.93 -22.15
CA LEU A 509 -12.78 -23.48 -22.69
C LEU A 509 -13.94 -23.62 -21.69
N LYS A 510 -13.94 -24.68 -20.87
CA LYS A 510 -14.92 -24.84 -19.78
C LYS A 510 -14.71 -23.83 -18.62
N LEU A 511 -13.47 -23.47 -18.37
CA LEU A 511 -13.13 -22.51 -17.30
C LEU A 511 -13.53 -21.08 -17.67
N LEU A 512 -13.32 -20.66 -18.93
CA LEU A 512 -13.57 -19.29 -19.37
C LEU A 512 -15.07 -18.96 -19.29
N PRO A 513 -15.46 -17.86 -18.60
CA PRO A 513 -16.85 -17.39 -18.57
C PRO A 513 -17.39 -17.10 -19.97
N THR A 514 -18.70 -17.28 -20.15
CA THR A 514 -19.38 -17.01 -21.43
C THR A 514 -19.12 -15.59 -21.94
N LYS A 515 -19.17 -14.58 -21.06
CA LYS A 515 -18.86 -13.20 -21.42
C LYS A 515 -17.44 -13.05 -22.00
N VAL A 516 -16.46 -13.75 -21.42
CA VAL A 516 -15.06 -13.73 -21.90
C VAL A 516 -14.96 -14.37 -23.28
N LYS A 517 -15.57 -15.56 -23.48
CA LYS A 517 -15.61 -16.25 -24.79
C LYS A 517 -16.25 -15.37 -25.86
N ASN A 518 -17.39 -14.76 -25.55
CA ASN A 518 -18.10 -13.87 -26.48
C ASN A 518 -17.28 -12.63 -26.82
N THR A 519 -16.56 -12.06 -25.85
CA THR A 519 -15.64 -10.93 -26.11
C THR A 519 -14.49 -11.36 -27.04
N ILE A 520 -13.91 -12.55 -26.83
CA ILE A 520 -12.86 -13.11 -27.70
C ILE A 520 -13.38 -13.25 -29.12
N PHE A 521 -14.56 -13.83 -29.30
CA PHE A 521 -15.17 -14.03 -30.60
C PHE A 521 -15.50 -12.69 -31.30
N LYS A 522 -16.24 -11.79 -30.62
CA LYS A 522 -16.70 -10.51 -31.19
C LYS A 522 -15.54 -9.58 -31.59
N LYS A 523 -14.48 -9.55 -30.80
CA LYS A 523 -13.30 -8.71 -31.05
C LYS A 523 -12.21 -9.43 -31.86
N ASN A 524 -12.44 -10.65 -32.34
CA ASN A 524 -11.47 -11.47 -33.08
C ASN A 524 -10.11 -11.58 -32.37
N ILE A 525 -10.12 -11.83 -31.05
CA ILE A 525 -8.92 -11.89 -30.22
C ILE A 525 -8.16 -13.20 -30.48
N LYS A 526 -6.86 -13.11 -30.75
CA LYS A 526 -5.97 -14.27 -30.83
C LYS A 526 -5.61 -14.74 -29.43
N VAL A 527 -5.93 -15.99 -29.11
CA VAL A 527 -5.66 -16.52 -27.78
C VAL A 527 -4.55 -17.56 -27.84
N TYR A 528 -3.52 -17.34 -27.03
CA TYR A 528 -2.42 -18.28 -26.83
C TYR A 528 -2.39 -18.74 -25.38
N TYR A 529 -2.01 -20.02 -25.15
CA TYR A 529 -1.88 -20.56 -23.81
C TYR A 529 -0.67 -21.47 -23.68
N ILE A 530 -0.15 -21.56 -22.45
CA ILE A 530 1.03 -22.35 -22.12
C ILE A 530 0.96 -22.84 -20.67
N ASP A 531 1.60 -23.97 -20.38
CA ASP A 531 1.90 -24.44 -19.03
C ASP A 531 3.34 -24.08 -18.65
N ALA A 532 3.52 -22.81 -18.24
CA ALA A 532 4.82 -22.29 -17.83
C ALA A 532 5.32 -22.91 -16.51
N GLU A 533 4.41 -23.40 -15.65
CA GLU A 533 4.77 -24.05 -14.39
C GLU A 533 5.44 -25.40 -14.63
N ASN A 534 4.94 -26.16 -15.58
CA ASN A 534 5.54 -27.44 -16.00
C ASN A 534 6.93 -27.24 -16.64
N ILE A 535 7.05 -26.27 -17.55
CA ILE A 535 8.33 -25.92 -18.18
C ILE A 535 9.35 -25.49 -17.12
N ALA A 536 8.96 -24.63 -16.20
CA ALA A 536 9.82 -24.20 -15.10
C ALA A 536 10.27 -25.38 -14.22
N SER A 537 9.35 -26.31 -13.92
CA SER A 537 9.64 -27.49 -13.10
C SER A 537 10.61 -28.45 -13.78
N LYS A 538 10.43 -28.75 -15.09
CA LYS A 538 11.32 -29.58 -15.89
C LYS A 538 12.75 -29.02 -15.94
N ASN A 539 12.88 -27.71 -15.94
CA ASN A 539 14.15 -27.02 -15.99
C ASN A 539 14.67 -26.61 -14.59
N ASN A 540 14.24 -27.26 -13.51
CA ASN A 540 14.65 -26.99 -12.13
C ASN A 540 14.45 -25.54 -11.67
N LEU A 541 13.48 -24.83 -12.25
CA LEU A 541 13.10 -23.45 -11.94
C LEU A 541 11.77 -23.38 -11.19
N LYS A 542 11.44 -24.32 -10.35
CA LYS A 542 10.15 -24.53 -9.70
C LYS A 542 9.54 -23.20 -9.22
N GLY A 543 8.35 -22.88 -9.73
CA GLY A 543 7.60 -21.67 -9.40
C GLY A 543 8.13 -20.37 -10.03
N LYS A 544 9.14 -20.42 -10.93
CA LYS A 544 9.74 -19.21 -11.57
C LYS A 544 9.35 -19.16 -13.05
N ILE A 545 8.18 -18.57 -13.33
CA ILE A 545 7.63 -18.49 -14.68
C ILE A 545 7.95 -17.18 -15.43
N SER A 546 8.49 -16.18 -14.72
CA SER A 546 8.60 -14.81 -15.24
C SER A 546 9.37 -14.71 -16.56
N LYS A 547 10.54 -15.37 -16.70
CA LYS A 547 11.34 -15.33 -17.93
C LYS A 547 10.69 -16.11 -19.08
N ILE A 548 9.94 -17.17 -18.77
CA ILE A 548 9.12 -17.92 -19.74
C ILE A 548 8.03 -17.03 -20.33
N MET A 549 7.29 -16.32 -19.47
CA MET A 549 6.25 -15.40 -19.94
C MET A 549 6.84 -14.21 -20.70
N GLU A 550 7.97 -13.67 -20.25
CA GLU A 550 8.64 -12.53 -20.86
C GLU A 550 9.08 -12.81 -22.32
N VAL A 551 9.70 -13.99 -22.59
CA VAL A 551 10.07 -14.36 -23.96
C VAL A 551 8.88 -14.49 -24.88
N LEU A 552 7.76 -15.02 -24.36
CA LEU A 552 6.53 -15.17 -25.15
C LEU A 552 5.90 -13.81 -25.48
N ILE A 553 5.90 -12.88 -24.54
CA ILE A 553 5.43 -11.50 -24.77
C ILE A 553 6.26 -10.85 -25.87
N LEU A 554 7.60 -10.90 -25.78
CA LEU A 554 8.50 -10.35 -26.78
C LEU A 554 8.30 -10.98 -28.17
N ASN A 555 8.08 -12.29 -28.22
CA ASN A 555 7.83 -13.02 -29.46
C ASN A 555 6.50 -12.61 -30.09
N LEU A 556 5.42 -12.55 -29.31
CA LEU A 556 4.09 -12.13 -29.77
C LEU A 556 4.05 -10.65 -30.20
N LEU A 557 4.95 -9.79 -29.66
CA LEU A 557 5.14 -8.42 -30.09
C LEU A 557 6.04 -8.31 -31.36
N ASN A 558 6.52 -9.44 -31.90
CA ASN A 558 7.44 -9.51 -33.04
C ASN A 558 8.70 -8.62 -32.85
N VAL A 559 9.30 -8.70 -31.66
CA VAL A 559 10.58 -8.03 -31.39
C VAL A 559 11.72 -8.89 -31.95
N GLU A 560 12.41 -8.40 -32.98
CA GLU A 560 13.56 -9.10 -33.57
C GLU A 560 14.67 -9.34 -32.52
N ASP A 561 15.34 -10.50 -32.58
CA ASP A 561 16.42 -10.91 -31.66
C ASP A 561 16.03 -10.91 -30.17
N ALA A 562 14.73 -10.87 -29.88
CA ALA A 562 14.22 -10.79 -28.50
C ALA A 562 14.76 -11.89 -27.60
N THR A 563 14.85 -13.13 -28.11
CA THR A 563 15.38 -14.27 -27.36
C THR A 563 16.84 -14.07 -26.98
N SER A 564 17.70 -13.60 -27.93
CA SER A 564 19.12 -13.34 -27.67
C SER A 564 19.32 -12.23 -26.63
N MET A 565 18.52 -11.17 -26.71
CA MET A 565 18.58 -10.05 -25.74
C MET A 565 18.13 -10.50 -24.35
N LEU A 566 17.10 -11.35 -24.27
CA LEU A 566 16.67 -11.90 -22.99
C LEU A 566 17.69 -12.87 -22.41
N GLU A 567 18.41 -13.66 -23.24
CA GLU A 567 19.52 -14.48 -22.78
C GLU A 567 20.65 -13.64 -22.17
N GLU A 568 21.00 -12.52 -22.79
CA GLU A 568 21.98 -11.59 -22.22
C GLU A 568 21.52 -11.00 -20.90
N THR A 569 20.26 -10.64 -20.79
CA THR A 569 19.65 -10.15 -19.57
C THR A 569 19.67 -11.21 -18.46
N ILE A 570 19.36 -12.46 -18.79
CA ILE A 570 19.46 -13.62 -17.89
C ILE A 570 20.90 -13.81 -17.41
N LYS A 571 21.87 -13.81 -18.33
CA LYS A 571 23.29 -13.95 -18.01
C LYS A 571 23.77 -12.86 -17.05
N LYS A 572 23.35 -11.61 -17.23
CA LYS A 572 23.68 -10.48 -16.34
C LYS A 572 22.97 -10.57 -14.98
N SER A 573 21.68 -10.79 -14.98
CA SER A 573 20.84 -10.73 -13.77
C SER A 573 21.07 -11.91 -12.82
N PHE A 574 21.44 -13.07 -13.36
CA PHE A 574 21.65 -14.29 -12.58
C PHE A 574 23.11 -14.72 -12.47
N ALA A 575 24.06 -13.89 -12.90
CA ALA A 575 25.50 -14.18 -12.85
C ALA A 575 25.98 -14.65 -11.45
N THR A 576 25.48 -13.98 -10.40
CA THR A 576 25.83 -14.27 -9.00
C THR A 576 25.14 -15.52 -8.43
N LYS A 577 24.08 -16.03 -9.10
CA LYS A 577 23.29 -17.17 -8.64
C LYS A 577 23.80 -18.52 -9.13
N GLY A 578 24.83 -18.53 -9.95
CA GLY A 578 25.48 -19.73 -10.50
C GLY A 578 25.09 -20.07 -11.93
N LYS A 579 26.00 -20.76 -12.62
CA LYS A 579 25.87 -21.12 -14.05
C LYS A 579 24.66 -22.00 -14.34
N ASP A 580 24.29 -22.90 -13.45
CA ASP A 580 23.17 -23.83 -13.62
C ASP A 580 21.84 -23.05 -13.69
N ILE A 581 21.65 -22.04 -12.85
CA ILE A 581 20.46 -21.20 -12.86
C ILE A 581 20.34 -20.41 -14.18
N VAL A 582 21.47 -19.88 -14.67
CA VAL A 582 21.51 -19.19 -15.96
C VAL A 582 21.11 -20.14 -17.08
N ASN A 583 21.74 -21.33 -17.16
CA ASN A 583 21.48 -22.31 -18.21
C ASN A 583 20.04 -22.84 -18.17
N ASN A 584 19.52 -23.11 -16.98
CA ASN A 584 18.16 -23.58 -16.79
C ASN A 584 17.13 -22.54 -17.28
N ASN A 585 17.35 -21.25 -17.02
CA ASN A 585 16.49 -20.19 -17.55
C ASN A 585 16.58 -20.10 -19.08
N ILE A 586 17.76 -20.23 -19.67
CA ILE A 586 17.95 -20.20 -21.13
C ILE A 586 17.22 -21.40 -21.78
N LEU A 587 17.36 -22.61 -21.24
CA LEU A 587 16.63 -23.79 -21.73
C LEU A 587 15.11 -23.59 -21.64
N ALA A 588 14.62 -23.04 -20.53
CA ALA A 588 13.20 -22.82 -20.30
C ALA A 588 12.59 -21.82 -21.29
N ILE A 589 13.30 -20.73 -21.66
CA ILE A 589 12.77 -19.77 -22.64
C ILE A 589 12.70 -20.36 -24.07
N HIS A 590 13.64 -21.21 -24.47
CA HIS A 590 13.57 -21.92 -25.75
C HIS A 590 12.47 -22.97 -25.78
N GLU A 591 12.29 -23.73 -24.70
CA GLU A 591 11.20 -24.69 -24.56
C GLU A 591 9.84 -24.00 -24.61
N ALA A 592 9.71 -22.80 -24.03
CA ALA A 592 8.48 -22.02 -24.02
C ALA A 592 7.98 -21.67 -25.43
N ILE A 593 8.87 -21.20 -26.29
CA ILE A 593 8.53 -20.81 -27.66
C ILE A 593 7.97 -22.01 -28.45
N SER A 594 8.54 -23.20 -28.29
CA SER A 594 8.12 -24.40 -28.98
C SER A 594 6.83 -25.06 -28.45
N ASN A 595 6.46 -24.71 -27.20
CA ASN A 595 5.28 -25.27 -26.53
C ASN A 595 4.09 -24.30 -26.45
N LEU A 596 4.16 -23.14 -27.07
CA LEU A 596 3.05 -22.18 -27.15
C LEU A 596 1.93 -22.76 -28.02
N LYS A 597 0.71 -22.77 -27.50
CA LYS A 597 -0.48 -23.29 -28.17
C LYS A 597 -1.49 -22.20 -28.45
N GLU A 598 -2.24 -22.32 -29.53
CA GLU A 598 -3.37 -21.46 -29.88
C GLU A 598 -4.68 -22.06 -29.42
N LEU A 599 -5.57 -21.26 -28.84
CA LEU A 599 -6.94 -21.62 -28.49
C LEU A 599 -7.90 -20.90 -29.45
N LYS A 600 -8.82 -21.64 -30.08
CA LYS A 600 -9.80 -21.08 -31.02
C LYS A 600 -11.20 -21.04 -30.39
N VAL A 601 -11.78 -19.83 -30.30
CA VAL A 601 -13.19 -19.65 -29.99
C VAL A 601 -13.93 -19.41 -31.29
N THR A 602 -14.70 -20.41 -31.74
CA THR A 602 -15.23 -20.47 -33.12
C THR A 602 -16.67 -19.96 -33.28
N HIS A 603 -17.37 -19.72 -32.16
CA HIS A 603 -18.76 -19.28 -32.16
C HIS A 603 -19.09 -18.47 -30.89
N GLU A 604 -20.19 -17.75 -30.94
CA GLU A 604 -20.77 -17.08 -29.78
C GLU A 604 -21.55 -18.07 -28.92
N TYR A 605 -21.44 -17.96 -27.62
CA TYR A 605 -22.10 -18.81 -26.64
C TYR A 605 -23.35 -18.11 -26.09
N ASP A 606 -24.41 -18.87 -25.85
CA ASP A 606 -25.63 -18.38 -25.23
C ASP A 606 -25.32 -17.77 -23.84
N GLU A 607 -25.78 -16.57 -23.62
CA GLU A 607 -25.61 -15.91 -22.33
C GLU A 607 -26.46 -16.61 -21.27
N THR A 608 -25.80 -17.28 -20.33
CA THR A 608 -26.46 -17.71 -19.09
C THR A 608 -26.60 -16.51 -18.16
N ILE A 609 -27.81 -16.25 -17.69
CA ILE A 609 -28.06 -15.23 -16.67
C ILE A 609 -27.33 -15.69 -15.39
N SER A 610 -26.17 -15.15 -15.13
CA SER A 610 -25.50 -15.29 -13.85
C SER A 610 -26.06 -14.23 -12.90
N ILE A 611 -26.53 -14.65 -11.74
CA ILE A 611 -26.84 -13.71 -10.66
C ILE A 611 -25.53 -13.09 -10.21
N VAL A 612 -25.37 -11.80 -10.48
CA VAL A 612 -24.22 -11.03 -10.01
C VAL A 612 -24.48 -10.68 -8.54
N ASP A 613 -23.59 -11.10 -7.66
CA ASP A 613 -23.65 -10.67 -6.26
C ASP A 613 -23.06 -9.26 -6.14
N ASP A 614 -23.95 -8.27 -6.01
CA ASP A 614 -23.61 -6.86 -5.82
C ASP A 614 -23.50 -6.45 -4.33
N SER A 615 -23.20 -7.40 -3.45
CA SER A 615 -22.77 -7.07 -2.09
C SER A 615 -21.47 -6.26 -2.12
N ILE A 616 -21.30 -5.32 -1.20
CA ILE A 616 -20.10 -4.46 -1.13
C ILE A 616 -18.84 -5.31 -1.05
N ILE A 617 -18.86 -6.38 -0.26
CA ILE A 617 -17.71 -7.28 -0.09
C ILE A 617 -17.31 -7.91 -1.43
N ASN A 618 -18.28 -8.46 -2.18
CA ASN A 618 -17.98 -9.08 -3.47
C ASN A 618 -17.58 -8.06 -4.53
N MET A 619 -18.25 -6.90 -4.58
CA MET A 619 -17.85 -5.83 -5.51
C MET A 619 -16.41 -5.39 -5.30
N ILE A 620 -15.94 -5.27 -4.05
CA ILE A 620 -14.54 -4.91 -3.77
C ILE A 620 -13.60 -6.07 -4.11
N ASN A 621 -13.94 -7.31 -3.74
CA ASN A 621 -13.13 -8.50 -4.07
C ASN A 621 -12.96 -8.72 -5.57
N GLU A 622 -13.98 -8.39 -6.37
CA GLU A 622 -13.96 -8.45 -7.84
C GLU A 622 -13.36 -7.19 -8.49
N ARG A 623 -12.79 -6.27 -7.69
CA ARG A 623 -12.24 -4.98 -8.14
C ARG A 623 -13.25 -4.10 -8.90
N ARG A 624 -14.53 -4.23 -8.56
CA ARG A 624 -15.65 -3.40 -9.02
C ARG A 624 -15.96 -2.22 -8.07
N GLY A 625 -15.05 -1.91 -7.14
CA GLY A 625 -15.20 -0.84 -6.15
C GLY A 625 -15.53 0.53 -6.78
N ASN A 626 -15.04 0.80 -7.99
CA ASN A 626 -15.34 2.03 -8.72
C ASN A 626 -16.83 2.21 -9.04
N LYS A 627 -17.62 1.13 -9.02
CA LYS A 627 -19.07 1.15 -9.28
C LYS A 627 -19.92 1.28 -8.01
N ILE A 628 -19.31 1.28 -6.83
CA ILE A 628 -20.00 1.39 -5.56
C ILE A 628 -20.38 2.88 -5.35
N PRO A 629 -21.68 3.23 -5.27
CA PRO A 629 -22.09 4.58 -4.95
C PRO A 629 -21.84 4.90 -3.48
N VAL A 630 -21.66 6.19 -3.16
CA VAL A 630 -21.36 6.66 -1.80
C VAL A 630 -22.46 6.27 -0.80
N SER A 631 -23.71 6.25 -1.22
CA SER A 631 -24.85 5.84 -0.36
C SER A 631 -24.69 4.45 0.27
N LYS A 632 -24.11 3.49 -0.48
CA LYS A 632 -23.84 2.14 0.04
C LYS A 632 -22.73 2.09 1.10
N LEU A 633 -21.91 3.14 1.20
CA LEU A 633 -20.78 3.21 2.12
C LEU A 633 -21.10 4.02 3.40
N MET A 634 -22.32 4.57 3.54
CA MET A 634 -22.70 5.43 4.67
C MET A 634 -22.53 4.74 6.03
N ASP A 635 -22.89 3.45 6.13
CA ASP A 635 -22.74 2.67 7.36
C ASP A 635 -21.27 2.40 7.75
N PHE A 636 -20.36 2.63 6.82
CA PHE A 636 -18.91 2.45 7.01
C PHE A 636 -18.15 3.78 7.07
N ALA A 637 -18.84 4.90 7.13
CA ALA A 637 -18.24 6.23 7.09
C ALA A 637 -17.21 6.50 8.21
N CYS A 638 -17.36 5.84 9.35
CA CYS A 638 -16.39 5.88 10.46
C CYS A 638 -15.24 4.87 10.32
N GLY A 639 -15.17 4.11 9.25
CA GLY A 639 -14.16 3.07 9.02
C GLY A 639 -14.44 1.72 9.69
N ARG A 640 -15.57 1.58 10.43
CA ARG A 640 -15.96 0.30 11.02
C ARG A 640 -16.41 -0.67 9.92
N PHE A 641 -15.82 -1.86 9.89
CA PHE A 641 -16.13 -2.90 8.93
C PHE A 641 -16.33 -4.26 9.62
N PRO A 642 -17.17 -5.18 9.08
CA PRO A 642 -17.38 -6.50 9.67
C PRO A 642 -16.09 -7.32 9.78
N GLY A 643 -15.92 -8.06 10.87
CA GLY A 643 -14.84 -9.02 11.05
C GLY A 643 -15.10 -10.36 10.35
N ALA A 644 -14.06 -11.20 10.25
CA ALA A 644 -14.11 -12.56 9.72
C ALA A 644 -14.60 -12.72 8.26
N THR A 645 -14.57 -11.68 7.46
CA THR A 645 -15.04 -11.72 6.05
C THR A 645 -14.24 -12.69 5.20
N THR A 646 -12.97 -12.95 5.55
CA THR A 646 -12.11 -13.91 4.85
C THR A 646 -12.62 -15.35 4.89
N ASN A 647 -13.49 -15.72 5.80
CA ASN A 647 -14.12 -17.04 5.86
C ASN A 647 -14.86 -17.39 4.56
N ASN A 648 -15.42 -16.39 3.89
CA ASN A 648 -16.24 -16.56 2.69
C ASN A 648 -15.50 -16.28 1.37
N GLU A 649 -14.28 -15.76 1.38
CA GLU A 649 -13.56 -15.36 0.16
C GLU A 649 -13.19 -16.54 -0.75
N LYS A 650 -12.71 -17.66 -0.18
CA LYS A 650 -12.36 -18.90 -0.92
C LYS A 650 -11.51 -18.60 -2.16
N ARG A 651 -10.35 -17.94 -2.00
CA ARG A 651 -9.51 -17.40 -3.09
C ARG A 651 -9.02 -18.42 -4.12
N ASN A 652 -8.84 -19.69 -3.73
CA ASN A 652 -8.54 -20.81 -4.61
C ASN A 652 -7.28 -20.65 -5.48
N ILE A 653 -6.21 -20.12 -4.90
CA ILE A 653 -5.01 -19.64 -5.61
C ILE A 653 -3.92 -20.68 -5.84
N SER A 654 -3.93 -21.80 -5.11
CA SER A 654 -2.88 -22.80 -5.22
C SER A 654 -3.31 -23.99 -6.09
N ASN A 655 -2.36 -24.51 -6.88
CA ASN A 655 -2.52 -25.74 -7.65
C ASN A 655 -2.06 -26.97 -6.85
N ILE A 656 -1.33 -26.77 -5.74
CA ILE A 656 -0.87 -27.84 -4.86
C ILE A 656 -1.40 -27.63 -3.44
N VAL A 657 -1.78 -28.71 -2.80
CA VAL A 657 -2.34 -28.71 -1.43
C VAL A 657 -1.77 -29.86 -0.60
N PRO A 658 -1.74 -29.74 0.73
CA PRO A 658 -1.32 -30.87 1.55
C PRO A 658 -2.41 -31.96 1.53
N ARG A 659 -1.98 -33.21 1.44
CA ARG A 659 -2.80 -34.41 1.62
C ARG A 659 -2.42 -35.07 2.95
N TRP A 660 -3.42 -35.41 3.77
CA TRP A 660 -3.19 -36.10 5.04
C TRP A 660 -3.12 -37.61 4.85
N ILE A 661 -2.02 -38.20 5.30
CA ILE A 661 -1.74 -39.63 5.33
C ILE A 661 -1.92 -40.11 6.76
N LYS A 662 -3.11 -40.56 7.09
CA LYS A 662 -3.55 -40.86 8.45
C LYS A 662 -2.71 -41.92 9.16
N GLU A 663 -2.21 -42.92 8.43
CA GLU A 663 -1.39 -44.05 8.95
C GLU A 663 -0.05 -43.54 9.51
N ASN A 664 0.45 -42.45 9.01
CA ASN A 664 1.70 -41.82 9.43
C ASN A 664 1.51 -40.74 10.49
N CYS A 665 0.26 -40.38 10.84
CA CYS A 665 -0.01 -39.30 11.79
C CYS A 665 0.23 -39.75 13.23
N ILE A 666 0.95 -38.93 14.00
CA ILE A 666 1.20 -39.08 15.43
C ILE A 666 0.41 -38.08 16.28
N GLU A 667 -0.55 -37.39 15.70
CA GLU A 667 -1.42 -36.40 16.34
C GLU A 667 -0.70 -35.24 17.05
N CYS A 668 0.49 -34.86 16.62
CA CYS A 668 1.31 -33.86 17.31
C CYS A 668 0.77 -32.41 17.19
N GLY A 669 -0.11 -32.11 16.25
CA GLY A 669 -0.68 -30.75 16.03
C GLY A 669 0.25 -29.74 15.34
N MET A 670 1.53 -30.09 15.06
CA MET A 670 2.51 -29.14 14.49
C MET A 670 2.09 -28.55 13.15
N CYS A 671 1.47 -29.33 12.27
CA CYS A 671 0.99 -28.85 10.97
C CYS A 671 -0.15 -27.82 11.09
N VAL A 672 -0.92 -27.91 12.18
CA VAL A 672 -1.98 -26.93 12.48
C VAL A 672 -1.35 -25.63 13.00
N LEU A 673 -0.44 -25.73 13.98
CA LEU A 673 0.20 -24.53 14.56
C LEU A 673 1.05 -23.78 13.55
N ALA A 674 1.83 -24.49 12.74
CA ALA A 674 2.70 -23.87 11.74
C ALA A 674 1.97 -23.32 10.51
N CYS A 675 0.68 -23.63 10.33
CA CYS A 675 -0.08 -23.14 9.18
C CYS A 675 -0.35 -21.62 9.27
N PRO A 676 0.18 -20.78 8.34
CA PRO A 676 0.02 -19.33 8.41
C PRO A 676 -1.41 -18.84 8.21
N HIS A 677 -2.24 -19.65 7.53
CA HIS A 677 -3.57 -19.26 7.08
C HIS A 677 -4.71 -20.01 7.76
N ALA A 678 -4.41 -20.82 8.79
CA ALA A 678 -5.40 -21.63 9.52
C ALA A 678 -6.23 -22.59 8.64
N VAL A 679 -5.66 -23.06 7.53
CA VAL A 679 -6.32 -23.99 6.58
C VAL A 679 -6.26 -25.43 7.02
N ASN A 680 -5.24 -25.81 7.82
CA ASN A 680 -5.14 -27.11 8.45
C ASN A 680 -5.71 -27.01 9.85
N ARG A 681 -6.73 -27.82 10.16
CA ARG A 681 -7.33 -27.86 11.51
C ARG A 681 -7.38 -29.29 12.03
N ALA A 682 -7.04 -29.44 13.30
CA ALA A 682 -7.23 -30.68 14.03
C ALA A 682 -8.70 -30.73 14.52
N ILE A 683 -9.35 -31.83 14.29
CA ILE A 683 -10.72 -32.10 14.72
C ILE A 683 -10.72 -33.32 15.62
N ALA A 684 -11.42 -33.25 16.74
CA ALA A 684 -11.67 -34.38 17.58
C ALA A 684 -13.18 -34.54 17.81
N ASN A 685 -13.77 -35.64 17.39
CA ASN A 685 -15.16 -35.98 17.64
C ASN A 685 -15.38 -37.51 17.57
N GLU A 686 -16.56 -37.98 17.97
CA GLU A 686 -16.92 -39.40 17.98
C GLU A 686 -17.34 -39.90 16.59
N SER A 687 -17.87 -39.03 15.74
CA SER A 687 -18.57 -39.40 14.49
C SER A 687 -17.70 -39.29 13.23
N ASP A 688 -16.43 -38.85 13.31
CA ASP A 688 -15.60 -38.66 12.14
C ASP A 688 -15.17 -40.03 11.54
N THR A 689 -15.75 -40.39 10.39
CA THR A 689 -15.48 -41.65 9.68
C THR A 689 -14.06 -41.74 9.15
N ASP A 690 -13.43 -40.59 8.86
CA ASP A 690 -12.07 -40.52 8.31
C ASP A 690 -10.98 -40.40 9.39
N GLY A 691 -11.37 -40.17 10.63
CA GLY A 691 -10.47 -39.98 11.76
C GLY A 691 -9.80 -41.29 12.19
N ILE A 692 -8.63 -41.17 12.85
CA ILE A 692 -7.94 -42.24 13.54
C ILE A 692 -8.35 -42.25 15.02
N PRO A 693 -8.27 -43.39 15.75
CA PRO A 693 -8.53 -43.39 17.19
C PRO A 693 -7.64 -42.34 17.89
N PHE A 694 -8.24 -41.51 18.75
CA PHE A 694 -7.50 -40.45 19.43
C PHE A 694 -6.68 -41.04 20.60
N ILE A 695 -5.35 -40.90 20.55
CA ILE A 695 -4.45 -41.51 21.53
C ILE A 695 -4.80 -41.01 22.94
N GLY A 696 -5.14 -41.99 23.82
CA GLY A 696 -5.46 -41.73 25.25
C GLY A 696 -6.81 -41.04 25.48
N LYS A 697 -7.73 -41.09 24.51
CA LYS A 697 -9.10 -40.54 24.62
C LYS A 697 -10.11 -41.49 24.01
N ASP A 698 -10.66 -42.36 24.84
CA ASP A 698 -11.60 -43.39 24.42
C ASP A 698 -12.86 -42.79 23.81
N GLY A 699 -13.32 -43.41 22.72
CA GLY A 699 -14.50 -42.99 21.97
C GLY A 699 -14.28 -41.83 20.98
N LEU A 700 -13.21 -41.06 21.13
CA LEU A 700 -12.91 -39.95 20.21
C LEU A 700 -12.02 -40.38 19.05
N LYS A 701 -12.22 -39.75 17.91
CA LYS A 701 -11.38 -39.86 16.73
C LYS A 701 -10.72 -38.52 16.42
N TYR A 702 -9.47 -38.57 15.99
CA TYR A 702 -8.66 -37.41 15.60
C TYR A 702 -8.48 -37.37 14.09
N SER A 703 -8.64 -36.20 13.48
CA SER A 703 -8.36 -36.00 12.07
C SER A 703 -7.74 -34.62 11.80
N ILE A 704 -7.03 -34.52 10.69
CA ILE A 704 -6.59 -33.25 10.12
C ILE A 704 -7.47 -32.95 8.91
N LYS A 705 -8.27 -31.91 8.99
CA LYS A 705 -9.09 -31.41 7.90
C LYS A 705 -8.39 -30.20 7.24
N ILE A 706 -8.48 -30.13 5.90
CA ILE A 706 -7.74 -29.16 5.11
C ILE A 706 -8.69 -28.44 4.17
N SER A 707 -8.82 -27.11 4.30
CA SER A 707 -9.61 -26.29 3.37
C SER A 707 -8.76 -25.96 2.14
N GLU A 708 -8.88 -26.76 1.10
CA GLU A 708 -8.08 -26.66 -0.12
C GLU A 708 -8.25 -25.33 -0.85
N LYS A 709 -9.47 -24.75 -0.85
CA LYS A 709 -9.75 -23.47 -1.49
C LYS A 709 -9.08 -22.27 -0.81
N ASP A 710 -8.74 -22.42 0.47
CA ASP A 710 -8.09 -21.38 1.28
C ASP A 710 -6.58 -21.61 1.36
N CYS A 711 -6.07 -22.75 0.87
CA CYS A 711 -4.65 -23.08 0.93
C CYS A 711 -3.83 -22.25 -0.06
N THR A 712 -2.67 -21.75 0.41
CA THR A 712 -1.71 -20.99 -0.42
C THR A 712 -0.59 -21.86 -1.02
N GLY A 713 -0.58 -23.18 -0.75
CA GLY A 713 0.40 -24.12 -1.28
C GLY A 713 1.83 -23.94 -0.74
N CYS A 714 2.02 -23.24 0.35
CA CYS A 714 3.35 -22.87 0.88
C CYS A 714 4.22 -24.06 1.34
N GLY A 715 3.62 -25.22 1.64
CA GLY A 715 4.33 -26.45 2.05
C GLY A 715 4.86 -26.46 3.48
N VAL A 716 4.68 -25.39 4.28
CA VAL A 716 5.20 -25.33 5.67
C VAL A 716 4.68 -26.49 6.52
N CYS A 717 3.40 -26.84 6.43
CA CYS A 717 2.79 -27.94 7.17
C CYS A 717 3.45 -29.30 6.88
N ALA A 718 3.76 -29.57 5.60
CA ALA A 718 4.48 -30.79 5.20
C ALA A 718 5.96 -30.76 5.63
N SER A 719 6.57 -29.58 5.62
CA SER A 719 7.96 -29.39 6.07
C SER A 719 8.14 -29.74 7.54
N VAL A 720 7.28 -29.20 8.41
CA VAL A 720 7.37 -29.37 9.88
C VAL A 720 6.80 -30.70 10.37
N CYS A 721 6.17 -31.51 9.52
CA CYS A 721 5.59 -32.78 9.91
C CYS A 721 6.67 -33.82 10.28
N PRO A 722 6.76 -34.29 11.53
CA PRO A 722 7.73 -35.31 11.90
C PRO A 722 7.31 -36.71 11.42
N GLY A 723 5.99 -36.97 11.37
CA GLY A 723 5.42 -38.25 11.02
C GLY A 723 5.83 -39.40 11.91
N LYS A 724 5.35 -40.62 11.60
CA LYS A 724 5.68 -41.86 12.34
C LYS A 724 6.99 -42.45 11.80
N MET A 725 7.99 -42.60 12.65
CA MET A 725 9.32 -43.10 12.28
C MET A 725 9.94 -42.36 11.08
N GLY A 726 9.77 -41.03 11.02
CA GLY A 726 10.29 -40.19 9.95
C GLY A 726 9.47 -40.21 8.65
N LYS A 727 8.39 -41.02 8.55
CA LYS A 727 7.46 -40.99 7.44
C LYS A 727 6.44 -39.90 7.65
N LYS A 728 6.50 -38.86 6.84
CA LYS A 728 5.60 -37.69 6.95
C LYS A 728 4.14 -38.08 6.84
N ALA A 729 3.27 -37.48 7.63
CA ALA A 729 1.83 -37.62 7.58
C ALA A 729 1.18 -36.58 6.67
N LEU A 730 1.94 -35.65 6.10
CA LEU A 730 1.50 -34.68 5.11
C LEU A 730 2.47 -34.65 3.93
N GLU A 731 1.93 -34.71 2.73
CA GLU A 731 2.64 -34.51 1.47
C GLU A 731 1.91 -33.48 0.60
N MET A 732 2.68 -32.70 -0.17
CA MET A 732 2.10 -31.77 -1.12
C MET A 732 1.76 -32.51 -2.41
N VAL A 733 0.49 -32.44 -2.84
CA VAL A 733 -0.04 -33.10 -4.04
C VAL A 733 -0.73 -32.08 -4.92
N GLU A 734 -0.88 -32.42 -6.19
CA GLU A 734 -1.73 -31.64 -7.09
C GLU A 734 -3.17 -31.68 -6.60
N LYS A 735 -3.83 -30.55 -6.72
CA LYS A 735 -5.22 -30.36 -6.30
C LYS A 735 -6.15 -31.04 -7.29
N THR A 736 -6.78 -32.11 -6.85
CA THR A 736 -7.71 -32.90 -7.70
C THR A 736 -9.15 -32.43 -7.56
N GLU A 737 -9.56 -32.04 -6.37
CA GLU A 737 -10.88 -31.50 -6.07
C GLU A 737 -10.75 -30.17 -5.32
N LYS A 738 -11.67 -29.23 -5.61
CA LYS A 738 -11.69 -27.91 -5.01
C LYS A 738 -12.64 -27.89 -3.82
N VAL A 739 -12.19 -28.48 -2.71
CA VAL A 739 -12.98 -28.55 -1.48
C VAL A 739 -12.73 -27.32 -0.62
N GLY A 740 -13.79 -26.55 -0.33
CA GLY A 740 -13.83 -25.57 0.72
C GLY A 740 -14.58 -26.15 1.92
N ILE A 741 -13.99 -26.09 3.10
CA ILE A 741 -14.59 -26.60 4.33
C ILE A 741 -15.16 -25.42 5.12
N ASP A 742 -16.40 -25.56 5.54
CA ASP A 742 -16.98 -24.74 6.61
C ASP A 742 -16.64 -25.41 7.95
N PHE A 743 -15.61 -24.91 8.59
CA PHE A 743 -15.18 -25.46 9.88
C PHE A 743 -16.12 -25.14 11.02
N ASP A 744 -16.99 -24.13 10.89
CA ASP A 744 -17.96 -23.76 11.94
C ASP A 744 -19.13 -24.74 11.98
N ALA A 745 -19.39 -25.45 10.86
CA ALA A 745 -20.35 -26.54 10.81
C ALA A 745 -19.81 -27.86 11.42
N ILE A 746 -18.50 -27.97 11.69
CA ILE A 746 -17.89 -29.20 12.22
C ILE A 746 -17.84 -29.13 13.75
N LYS A 747 -18.60 -30.02 14.41
CA LYS A 747 -18.50 -30.19 15.87
C LYS A 747 -17.15 -30.82 16.21
N SER A 748 -16.36 -30.15 17.05
CA SER A 748 -15.10 -30.64 17.58
C SER A 748 -15.04 -30.39 19.08
N VAL A 749 -14.45 -31.30 19.83
CA VAL A 749 -14.21 -31.15 21.27
C VAL A 749 -12.70 -31.06 21.51
N ASN A 750 -12.31 -30.34 22.56
CA ASN A 750 -10.92 -30.34 22.99
C ASN A 750 -10.79 -31.00 24.36
N PRO A 751 -10.42 -32.29 24.42
CA PRO A 751 -10.28 -33.02 25.67
C PRO A 751 -8.91 -32.81 26.36
N LEU A 752 -8.09 -31.87 25.84
CA LEU A 752 -6.72 -31.64 26.30
C LEU A 752 -6.55 -30.22 26.85
N PRO A 753 -5.64 -30.02 27.79
CA PRO A 753 -5.32 -28.69 28.29
C PRO A 753 -4.74 -27.80 27.18
N LYS A 754 -5.18 -26.53 27.12
CA LYS A 754 -4.63 -25.51 26.21
C LYS A 754 -3.17 -25.13 26.49
N THR A 755 -2.57 -25.71 27.56
CA THR A 755 -1.15 -25.60 27.91
C THR A 755 -0.26 -26.57 27.12
N THR A 756 -0.83 -27.37 26.22
CA THR A 756 -0.12 -28.34 25.39
C THR A 756 -0.25 -28.01 23.93
N ILE A 757 0.78 -28.31 23.13
CA ILE A 757 0.76 -28.12 21.66
C ILE A 757 -0.50 -28.74 21.04
N LYS A 758 -0.80 -29.97 21.41
CA LYS A 758 -1.94 -30.74 20.90
C LYS A 758 -3.28 -30.10 21.34
N GLY A 759 -3.36 -29.62 22.58
CA GLY A 759 -4.55 -28.92 23.10
C GLY A 759 -4.78 -27.57 22.38
N VAL A 760 -3.74 -26.76 22.18
CA VAL A 760 -3.86 -25.51 21.40
C VAL A 760 -4.26 -25.80 19.96
N ALA A 761 -3.71 -26.85 19.33
CA ALA A 761 -4.03 -27.19 17.94
C ALA A 761 -5.51 -27.60 17.74
N LEU A 762 -6.20 -28.07 18.78
CA LEU A 762 -7.62 -28.41 18.77
C LEU A 762 -8.55 -27.20 18.99
N GLU A 763 -8.00 -26.06 19.44
CA GLU A 763 -8.78 -24.84 19.63
C GLU A 763 -9.10 -24.16 18.32
N ARG A 764 -10.28 -23.53 18.26
CA ARG A 764 -10.69 -22.74 17.11
C ARG A 764 -9.81 -21.50 16.97
N PRO A 765 -9.16 -21.29 15.82
CA PRO A 765 -8.46 -20.03 15.56
C PRO A 765 -9.46 -18.91 15.29
N LEU A 766 -9.26 -17.76 15.92
CA LEU A 766 -10.05 -16.54 15.68
C LEU A 766 -9.31 -15.55 14.75
N PHE A 767 -8.29 -16.04 14.07
CA PHE A 767 -7.58 -15.40 12.98
C PHE A 767 -7.35 -16.44 11.89
N ALA A 768 -8.02 -16.28 10.74
CA ALA A 768 -8.00 -17.27 9.68
C ALA A 768 -8.04 -16.64 8.27
N TYR A 769 -7.41 -17.32 7.32
CA TYR A 769 -7.43 -17.01 5.88
C TYR A 769 -6.96 -15.59 5.53
N SER A 770 -6.01 -15.07 6.30
CA SER A 770 -5.46 -13.73 6.10
C SER A 770 -4.80 -13.54 4.72
N GLY A 771 -4.67 -12.28 4.29
CA GLY A 771 -3.93 -11.89 3.08
C GLY A 771 -2.40 -11.93 3.21
N ALA A 772 -1.84 -12.53 4.27
CA ALA A 772 -0.40 -12.63 4.49
C ALA A 772 0.31 -13.45 3.40
N CYS A 773 1.63 -13.32 3.31
CA CYS A 773 2.46 -14.07 2.37
C CYS A 773 2.27 -15.60 2.52
N ALA A 774 2.41 -16.34 1.43
CA ALA A 774 2.50 -17.78 1.49
C ALA A 774 3.73 -18.19 2.33
N GLY A 775 3.51 -18.95 3.41
CA GLY A 775 4.58 -19.31 4.34
C GLY A 775 5.00 -18.20 5.32
N CYS A 776 4.13 -17.21 5.56
CA CYS A 776 4.39 -16.14 6.53
C CYS A 776 4.83 -16.72 7.89
N GLY A 777 5.92 -16.18 8.45
CA GLY A 777 6.46 -16.62 9.74
C GLY A 777 5.80 -15.95 10.95
N GLU A 778 5.04 -14.88 10.74
CA GLU A 778 4.42 -14.07 11.81
C GLU A 778 3.00 -14.55 12.16
N THR A 779 2.17 -14.82 11.17
CA THR A 779 0.75 -15.16 11.36
C THR A 779 0.49 -16.45 12.16
N PRO A 780 1.36 -17.48 12.18
CA PRO A 780 1.19 -18.62 13.07
C PRO A 780 1.15 -18.22 14.55
N TYR A 781 1.95 -17.24 14.97
CA TYR A 781 1.97 -16.76 16.36
C TYR A 781 0.69 -16.01 16.73
N ILE A 782 0.22 -15.14 15.86
CA ILE A 782 -1.05 -14.41 16.06
C ILE A 782 -2.21 -15.41 16.14
N LYS A 783 -2.25 -16.38 15.24
CA LYS A 783 -3.25 -17.45 15.26
C LYS A 783 -3.22 -18.21 16.58
N MET A 784 -2.04 -18.64 17.03
CA MET A 784 -1.84 -19.36 18.29
C MET A 784 -2.30 -18.52 19.49
N LEU A 785 -1.99 -17.23 19.51
CA LEU A 785 -2.47 -16.29 20.54
C LEU A 785 -4.00 -16.27 20.59
N THR A 786 -4.68 -16.22 19.44
CA THR A 786 -6.14 -16.27 19.37
C THR A 786 -6.70 -17.62 19.85
N GLN A 787 -5.99 -18.73 19.61
CA GLN A 787 -6.40 -20.06 20.07
C GLN A 787 -6.25 -20.22 21.61
N ILE A 788 -5.21 -19.61 22.20
CA ILE A 788 -4.99 -19.66 23.65
C ILE A 788 -5.97 -18.76 24.41
N LEU A 789 -6.08 -17.49 23.98
CA LEU A 789 -6.83 -16.46 24.70
C LEU A 789 -8.30 -16.40 24.30
N GLY A 790 -8.64 -16.84 23.09
CA GLY A 790 -10.01 -16.87 22.59
C GLY A 790 -10.65 -15.49 22.49
N GLU A 791 -11.93 -15.41 22.76
CA GLU A 791 -12.77 -14.20 22.69
C GLU A 791 -12.41 -13.11 23.71
N LYS A 792 -11.49 -13.40 24.64
CA LYS A 792 -10.99 -12.45 25.64
C LYS A 792 -10.09 -11.37 25.03
N LEU A 793 -9.59 -11.59 23.79
CA LEU A 793 -8.67 -10.68 23.13
C LEU A 793 -9.38 -9.45 22.54
N VAL A 794 -8.79 -8.28 22.80
CA VAL A 794 -8.97 -7.05 22.02
C VAL A 794 -7.62 -6.65 21.49
N ILE A 795 -7.47 -6.48 20.18
CA ILE A 795 -6.17 -6.24 19.56
C ILE A 795 -6.02 -4.77 19.19
N ALA A 796 -5.00 -4.13 19.75
CA ALA A 796 -4.46 -2.87 19.31
C ALA A 796 -3.26 -3.14 18.40
N ASN A 797 -3.35 -2.79 17.13
CA ASN A 797 -2.36 -3.11 16.11
C ASN A 797 -1.61 -1.85 15.68
N ALA A 798 -0.30 -1.95 15.52
CA ALA A 798 0.51 -0.91 14.91
C ALA A 798 0.53 -1.02 13.38
N THR A 799 0.74 0.09 12.69
CA THR A 799 0.89 0.11 11.24
C THR A 799 2.12 -0.70 10.79
N GLY A 800 1.93 -1.64 9.87
CA GLY A 800 2.96 -2.54 9.36
C GLY A 800 2.36 -3.64 8.50
N CYS A 801 3.04 -4.78 8.35
CA CYS A 801 2.47 -5.96 7.67
C CYS A 801 1.19 -6.43 8.34
N SER A 802 1.12 -6.38 9.67
CA SER A 802 -0.03 -6.80 10.48
C SER A 802 -1.29 -5.95 10.24
N SER A 803 -1.15 -4.68 9.90
CA SER A 803 -2.29 -3.84 9.50
C SER A 803 -2.86 -4.28 8.14
N ILE A 804 -1.99 -4.69 7.23
CA ILE A 804 -2.40 -5.10 5.87
C ILE A 804 -3.06 -6.48 5.88
N TYR A 805 -2.43 -7.50 6.46
CA TYR A 805 -3.05 -8.82 6.50
C TYR A 805 -4.16 -8.95 7.54
N GLY A 806 -4.21 -8.05 8.53
CA GLY A 806 -5.20 -8.05 9.60
C GLY A 806 -6.46 -7.25 9.31
N GLY A 807 -6.39 -6.24 8.46
CA GLY A 807 -7.50 -5.32 8.23
C GLY A 807 -7.47 -4.61 6.88
N SER A 808 -7.35 -5.34 5.78
CA SER A 808 -7.44 -4.78 4.43
C SER A 808 -8.83 -4.99 3.88
N THR A 809 -9.64 -3.93 3.80
CA THR A 809 -11.03 -4.00 3.33
C THR A 809 -11.10 -4.62 1.92
N PRO A 810 -11.96 -5.63 1.69
CA PRO A 810 -12.96 -6.20 2.60
C PRO A 810 -12.44 -7.41 3.40
N SER A 811 -11.16 -7.75 3.33
CA SER A 811 -10.56 -8.97 3.88
C SER A 811 -10.16 -8.77 5.34
N THR A 812 -11.03 -9.15 6.26
CA THR A 812 -10.81 -9.06 7.70
C THR A 812 -10.74 -10.47 8.30
N PRO A 813 -9.55 -10.96 8.71
CA PRO A 813 -9.38 -12.34 9.16
C PRO A 813 -9.71 -12.57 10.63
N TYR A 814 -9.86 -11.52 11.45
CA TYR A 814 -10.15 -11.61 12.86
C TYR A 814 -11.63 -11.78 13.14
N SER A 815 -11.98 -12.76 13.99
CA SER A 815 -13.32 -12.94 14.58
C SER A 815 -13.43 -12.31 15.97
N ILE A 816 -12.54 -11.41 16.33
CA ILE A 816 -12.44 -10.68 17.60
C ILE A 816 -12.22 -9.20 17.33
N PRO A 817 -12.46 -8.31 18.31
CA PRO A 817 -12.21 -6.90 18.16
C PRO A 817 -10.75 -6.60 17.80
N TRP A 818 -10.56 -5.77 16.77
CA TRP A 818 -9.27 -5.35 16.28
C TRP A 818 -9.33 -3.89 15.80
N ALA A 819 -8.34 -3.11 16.16
CA ALA A 819 -8.20 -1.74 15.67
C ALA A 819 -6.74 -1.45 15.36
N ASN A 820 -6.50 -0.61 14.33
CA ASN A 820 -5.17 -0.17 13.93
C ASN A 820 -4.94 1.27 14.36
N SER A 821 -3.78 1.53 14.98
CA SER A 821 -3.29 2.87 15.29
C SER A 821 -2.09 3.23 14.42
N LEU A 822 -1.53 4.41 14.62
CA LEU A 822 -0.25 4.80 14.06
C LEU A 822 0.87 3.95 14.68
N PHE A 823 1.99 3.85 13.98
CA PHE A 823 3.12 3.03 14.44
C PHE A 823 3.71 3.56 15.74
N GLU A 824 3.84 4.89 15.85
CA GLU A 824 4.56 5.58 16.90
C GLU A 824 3.80 5.66 18.23
N ASP A 825 2.47 5.55 18.21
CA ASP A 825 1.59 5.76 19.37
C ASP A 825 0.81 4.51 19.79
N ASN A 826 1.18 3.35 19.27
CA ASN A 826 0.40 2.12 19.49
C ASN A 826 0.36 1.69 20.97
N ALA A 827 1.43 1.91 21.72
CA ALA A 827 1.47 1.57 23.15
C ALA A 827 0.47 2.42 23.94
N GLU A 828 0.43 3.72 23.69
CA GLU A 828 -0.49 4.68 24.32
C GLU A 828 -1.93 4.41 23.88
N PHE A 829 -2.15 4.07 22.61
CA PHE A 829 -3.46 3.65 22.10
C PHE A 829 -3.96 2.41 22.81
N ALA A 830 -3.13 1.37 22.97
CA ALA A 830 -3.46 0.15 23.70
C ALA A 830 -3.74 0.43 25.18
N LEU A 831 -2.91 1.27 25.83
CA LEU A 831 -3.11 1.73 27.20
C LEU A 831 -4.46 2.45 27.37
N GLY A 832 -4.80 3.34 26.43
CA GLY A 832 -6.08 4.05 26.43
C GLY A 832 -7.28 3.08 26.37
N ILE A 833 -7.21 2.03 25.55
CA ILE A 833 -8.23 0.97 25.51
C ILE A 833 -8.32 0.27 26.87
N HIS A 834 -7.18 -0.15 27.44
CA HIS A 834 -7.13 -0.86 28.74
C HIS A 834 -7.73 -0.03 29.88
N ILE A 835 -7.30 1.24 30.02
CA ILE A 835 -7.83 2.14 31.04
C ILE A 835 -9.34 2.34 30.88
N SER A 836 -9.82 2.48 29.65
CA SER A 836 -11.25 2.63 29.36
C SER A 836 -12.05 1.41 29.79
N TYR A 837 -11.56 0.20 29.52
CA TYR A 837 -12.21 -1.04 30.00
C TYR A 837 -12.22 -1.12 31.52
N LYS A 838 -11.08 -0.84 32.20
CA LYS A 838 -10.97 -0.81 33.65
C LYS A 838 -11.98 0.16 34.26
N GLN A 839 -12.03 1.40 33.79
CA GLN A 839 -12.97 2.42 34.27
C GLN A 839 -14.43 2.00 34.13
N LYS A 840 -14.81 1.39 33.01
CA LYS A 840 -16.18 0.93 32.80
C LYS A 840 -16.54 -0.22 33.74
N ARG A 841 -15.61 -1.12 34.00
CA ARG A 841 -15.82 -2.24 34.94
C ARG A 841 -15.90 -1.76 36.40
N ASP A 842 -15.06 -0.80 36.79
CA ASP A 842 -15.17 -0.16 38.10
C ASP A 842 -16.54 0.51 38.30
N ARG A 843 -17.06 1.15 37.24
CA ARG A 843 -18.41 1.75 37.23
C ARG A 843 -19.51 0.68 37.35
N ILE A 844 -19.38 -0.46 36.63
CA ILE A 844 -20.29 -1.60 36.76
C ILE A 844 -20.31 -2.08 38.21
N LYS A 845 -19.13 -2.25 38.81
CA LYS A 845 -18.99 -2.67 40.20
C LYS A 845 -19.66 -1.70 41.19
N HIS A 846 -19.55 -0.42 40.94
CA HIS A 846 -20.20 0.62 41.74
C HIS A 846 -21.72 0.57 41.59
N ILE A 847 -22.25 0.53 40.38
CA ILE A 847 -23.71 0.42 40.11
C ILE A 847 -24.29 -0.82 40.76
N ILE A 848 -23.64 -1.97 40.58
CA ILE A 848 -24.08 -3.23 41.21
C ILE A 848 -24.15 -3.09 42.73
N LYS A 849 -23.09 -2.57 43.37
CA LYS A 849 -23.07 -2.37 44.81
C LYS A 849 -24.16 -1.43 45.34
N GLU A 850 -24.51 -0.39 44.59
CA GLU A 850 -25.56 0.57 44.97
C GLU A 850 -26.99 -0.01 44.77
N THR A 851 -27.17 -0.84 43.75
CA THR A 851 -28.48 -1.30 43.30
C THR A 851 -28.83 -2.73 43.73
N ILE A 852 -27.87 -3.53 44.20
CA ILE A 852 -28.03 -4.96 44.53
C ILE A 852 -29.16 -5.24 45.52
N ASN A 853 -29.46 -4.31 46.42
CA ASN A 853 -30.56 -4.45 47.39
C ASN A 853 -31.92 -3.94 46.84
N SER A 854 -31.98 -3.37 45.66
CA SER A 854 -33.18 -2.81 45.04
C SER A 854 -33.65 -3.54 43.76
N VAL A 855 -32.97 -4.60 43.40
CA VAL A 855 -33.32 -5.47 42.26
C VAL A 855 -33.97 -6.77 42.70
N ASP A 856 -34.62 -7.49 41.77
CA ASP A 856 -35.22 -8.78 42.03
C ASP A 856 -34.17 -9.83 42.49
N GLU A 857 -34.57 -10.82 43.27
CA GLU A 857 -33.64 -11.77 43.92
C GLU A 857 -32.81 -12.57 42.90
N ASP A 858 -33.35 -12.89 41.74
CA ASP A 858 -32.62 -13.59 40.69
C ASP A 858 -31.52 -12.68 40.02
N ILE A 859 -31.77 -11.39 39.93
CA ILE A 859 -30.78 -10.40 39.46
C ILE A 859 -29.70 -10.20 40.54
N LYS A 860 -30.14 -10.16 41.83
CA LYS A 860 -29.24 -10.03 42.94
C LYS A 860 -28.27 -11.22 43.05
N GLU A 861 -28.73 -12.44 42.79
CA GLU A 861 -27.87 -13.62 42.71
C GLU A 861 -26.82 -13.48 41.58
N LEU A 862 -27.20 -13.01 40.38
CA LEU A 862 -26.32 -12.76 39.28
C LEU A 862 -25.29 -11.66 39.60
N PHE A 863 -25.73 -10.59 40.26
CA PHE A 863 -24.82 -9.49 40.67
C PHE A 863 -23.80 -9.95 41.71
N THR A 864 -24.24 -10.76 42.71
CA THR A 864 -23.35 -11.34 43.72
C THR A 864 -22.32 -12.25 43.06
N ARG A 865 -22.78 -13.15 42.19
CA ARG A 865 -21.92 -14.04 41.44
C ARG A 865 -20.91 -13.30 40.59
N TRP A 866 -21.26 -12.14 39.95
CA TRP A 866 -20.36 -11.30 39.19
C TRP A 866 -19.32 -10.64 40.11
N LEU A 867 -19.72 -10.05 41.24
CA LEU A 867 -18.80 -9.42 42.19
C LEU A 867 -17.73 -10.36 42.75
N GLU A 868 -18.11 -11.62 42.96
CA GLU A 868 -17.21 -12.67 43.47
C GLU A 868 -16.25 -13.19 42.40
N ASN A 869 -16.61 -13.07 41.13
CA ASN A 869 -15.91 -13.66 40.01
C ASN A 869 -15.64 -12.66 38.86
N GLU A 870 -15.48 -11.37 39.16
CA GLU A 870 -15.34 -10.30 38.16
C GLU A 870 -14.20 -10.52 37.15
N ASN A 871 -13.22 -11.31 37.48
CA ASN A 871 -12.07 -11.65 36.64
C ASN A 871 -12.16 -13.00 35.94
N ASP A 872 -13.22 -13.75 36.14
CA ASP A 872 -13.48 -15.03 35.47
C ASP A 872 -14.34 -14.79 34.22
N PHE A 873 -13.76 -15.00 33.06
CA PHE A 873 -14.41 -14.73 31.78
C PHE A 873 -15.66 -15.61 31.55
N GLU A 874 -15.57 -16.89 31.86
CA GLU A 874 -16.67 -17.83 31.61
C GLU A 874 -17.85 -17.53 32.54
N ILE A 875 -17.59 -17.23 33.81
CA ILE A 875 -18.61 -16.86 34.77
C ILE A 875 -19.25 -15.50 34.40
N THR A 876 -18.43 -14.51 34.08
CA THR A 876 -18.95 -13.18 33.75
C THR A 876 -19.68 -13.17 32.39
N LYS A 877 -19.28 -14.03 31.42
CA LYS A 877 -20.01 -14.24 30.17
C LYS A 877 -21.38 -14.85 30.42
N ASP A 878 -21.47 -15.91 31.23
CA ASP A 878 -22.74 -16.53 31.61
C ASP A 878 -23.66 -15.54 32.35
N VAL A 879 -23.11 -14.73 33.26
CA VAL A 879 -23.87 -13.66 33.93
C VAL A 879 -24.39 -12.63 32.92
N LYS A 880 -23.57 -12.19 31.98
CA LYS A 880 -23.99 -11.26 30.91
C LYS A 880 -25.17 -11.83 30.11
N GLU A 881 -25.05 -13.06 29.65
CA GLU A 881 -26.08 -13.73 28.85
C GLU A 881 -27.40 -13.82 29.61
N LYS A 882 -27.35 -14.12 30.91
CA LYS A 882 -28.53 -14.22 31.78
C LYS A 882 -29.12 -12.86 32.14
N LEU A 883 -28.35 -11.77 32.07
CA LEU A 883 -28.85 -10.42 32.35
C LEU A 883 -29.52 -9.77 31.13
N GLN A 884 -29.27 -10.23 29.90
CA GLN A 884 -29.72 -9.59 28.67
C GLN A 884 -31.24 -9.45 28.58
N ASP A 885 -31.98 -10.42 29.11
CA ASP A 885 -33.47 -10.45 29.08
C ASP A 885 -34.12 -9.99 30.38
N LYS A 886 -33.35 -9.38 31.29
CA LYS A 886 -33.85 -8.97 32.61
C LYS A 886 -33.93 -7.45 32.72
N LEU A 887 -34.86 -7.00 33.58
CA LEU A 887 -35.01 -5.59 33.92
C LEU A 887 -33.90 -5.15 34.87
N ILE A 888 -32.77 -4.72 34.36
CA ILE A 888 -31.64 -4.22 35.14
C ILE A 888 -31.60 -2.68 35.17
N PRO A 889 -30.88 -2.07 36.13
CA PRO A 889 -30.70 -0.61 36.15
C PRO A 889 -30.29 -0.05 34.79
N LYS A 890 -30.88 1.06 34.36
CA LYS A 890 -30.61 1.65 33.04
C LYS A 890 -29.13 1.97 32.84
N GLU A 891 -28.47 2.47 33.85
CA GLU A 891 -27.07 2.80 33.87
C GLU A 891 -26.17 1.56 33.61
N LEU A 892 -26.64 0.37 33.98
CA LEU A 892 -25.97 -0.90 33.75
C LEU A 892 -26.21 -1.41 32.34
N ASN A 893 -27.40 -1.15 31.74
CA ASN A 893 -27.67 -1.52 30.35
C ASN A 893 -26.64 -0.90 29.37
N ASP A 894 -26.27 0.35 29.59
CA ASP A 894 -25.30 1.05 28.75
C ASP A 894 -23.85 0.46 28.87
N LEU A 895 -23.65 -0.37 29.91
CA LEU A 895 -22.36 -0.99 30.22
C LEU A 895 -22.36 -2.51 30.06
N ILE A 896 -23.47 -3.12 29.61
CA ILE A 896 -23.67 -4.56 29.57
C ILE A 896 -22.56 -5.29 28.77
N ASP A 897 -22.03 -4.67 27.73
CA ASP A 897 -20.98 -5.24 26.90
C ASP A 897 -19.63 -5.31 27.60
N TYR A 898 -19.42 -4.56 28.68
CA TYR A 898 -18.21 -4.53 29.48
C TYR A 898 -18.26 -5.43 30.74
N ILE A 899 -19.39 -6.14 30.96
CA ILE A 899 -19.55 -7.09 32.06
C ILE A 899 -18.57 -8.26 31.95
N ASN A 900 -18.23 -8.70 30.73
CA ASN A 900 -17.29 -9.80 30.52
C ASN A 900 -15.92 -9.48 31.14
N GLY A 901 -15.51 -10.33 32.08
CA GLY A 901 -14.28 -10.19 32.84
C GLY A 901 -13.04 -10.43 31.97
N GLN A 902 -12.19 -9.43 31.90
CA GLN A 902 -10.77 -9.63 31.60
C GLN A 902 -10.01 -9.35 32.88
N LYS A 903 -8.97 -10.11 33.17
CA LYS A 903 -8.13 -9.82 34.32
C LYS A 903 -7.52 -8.43 34.16
N THR A 904 -7.91 -7.49 35.01
CA THR A 904 -7.42 -6.12 35.06
C THR A 904 -6.44 -5.96 36.23
N ASP A 905 -5.40 -6.78 36.28
CA ASP A 905 -4.34 -6.61 37.27
C ASP A 905 -3.51 -5.37 36.88
N GLU A 906 -3.28 -4.48 37.82
CA GLU A 906 -2.48 -3.24 37.62
C GLU A 906 -1.04 -3.53 37.18
N ASN A 907 -0.56 -4.74 37.47
CA ASN A 907 0.74 -5.25 37.07
C ASN A 907 0.63 -6.27 35.92
N ALA A 908 -0.57 -6.46 35.34
CA ALA A 908 -0.73 -7.43 34.26
C ALA A 908 -0.22 -6.87 32.96
N ASN A 909 1.02 -7.11 32.71
CA ASN A 909 1.51 -7.24 31.36
C ASN A 909 0.68 -8.33 30.65
N ILE A 910 0.39 -8.18 29.35
CA ILE A 910 -0.31 -9.20 28.56
C ILE A 910 0.36 -10.58 28.69
N TRP A 911 1.64 -10.62 29.02
CA TRP A 911 2.50 -11.78 29.22
C TRP A 911 2.39 -12.39 30.64
N ASP A 912 1.92 -11.62 31.64
CA ASP A 912 1.71 -12.05 33.01
C ASP A 912 0.31 -12.60 33.29
N THR A 913 -0.54 -12.64 32.26
CA THR A 913 -1.88 -13.17 32.38
C THR A 913 -1.80 -14.65 32.71
N ASN A 914 -2.03 -14.99 33.96
CA ASN A 914 -2.07 -16.37 34.41
C ASN A 914 -3.39 -17.03 33.99
N ILE A 915 -3.52 -17.29 32.68
CA ILE A 915 -4.75 -17.78 32.04
C ILE A 915 -5.01 -19.25 32.44
N PHE A 916 -3.95 -20.00 32.82
CA PHE A 916 -4.01 -21.43 33.12
C PHE A 916 -3.15 -21.83 34.33
N GLY A 917 -2.92 -20.93 35.28
CA GLY A 917 -1.99 -21.15 36.35
C GLY A 917 -0.52 -21.01 35.96
N LYS A 918 -0.24 -20.62 34.74
CA LYS A 918 1.12 -20.36 34.22
C LYS A 918 1.11 -19.11 33.34
N THR A 919 2.19 -18.35 33.36
CA THR A 919 2.36 -17.24 32.43
C THR A 919 2.49 -17.75 30.97
N ILE A 920 2.16 -16.94 29.97
CA ILE A 920 2.38 -17.30 28.57
C ILE A 920 3.86 -17.68 28.35
N GLU A 921 4.77 -16.99 29.03
CA GLU A 921 6.19 -17.31 29.03
C GLU A 921 6.48 -18.75 29.53
N GLN A 922 5.84 -19.16 30.61
CA GLN A 922 5.93 -20.52 31.15
C GLN A 922 5.29 -21.55 30.21
N ILE A 923 4.15 -21.23 29.59
CA ILE A 923 3.48 -22.07 28.59
C ILE A 923 4.39 -22.29 27.39
N VAL A 924 5.04 -21.20 26.89
CA VAL A 924 5.99 -21.25 25.77
C VAL A 924 7.25 -22.03 26.19
N LYS A 925 7.83 -21.77 27.37
CA LYS A 925 9.02 -22.46 27.84
C LYS A 925 8.78 -23.95 28.14
N ASP A 926 7.66 -24.28 28.80
CA ASP A 926 7.41 -25.64 29.28
C ASP A 926 6.76 -26.57 28.25
N GLY A 927 5.98 -26.05 27.30
CA GLY A 927 5.18 -26.89 26.44
C GLY A 927 5.46 -26.84 24.95
N ILE A 928 5.73 -25.67 24.40
CA ILE A 928 5.88 -25.52 22.96
C ILE A 928 7.34 -25.60 22.54
N VAL A 929 8.24 -25.01 23.29
CA VAL A 929 9.67 -24.94 22.94
C VAL A 929 10.38 -26.27 23.25
N ALA A 930 10.02 -26.97 24.30
CA ALA A 930 10.69 -28.21 24.72
C ALA A 930 10.45 -29.42 23.79
N LYS A 931 9.52 -29.37 22.84
CA LYS A 931 9.20 -30.47 21.90
C LYS A 931 9.36 -30.15 20.43
N ILE A 932 9.92 -28.99 20.06
CA ILE A 932 10.32 -28.67 18.70
C ILE A 932 11.67 -29.34 18.31
N SER A 933 11.99 -30.46 18.91
CA SER A 933 13.18 -31.25 18.62
C SER A 933 13.12 -31.96 17.27
N GLY A 934 12.91 -31.22 16.20
CA GLY A 934 12.89 -31.68 14.82
C GLY A 934 12.93 -30.52 13.82
N MET A 935 12.94 -29.28 14.31
CA MET A 935 13.26 -28.11 13.50
C MET A 935 14.76 -27.97 13.32
N SER A 936 15.20 -27.38 12.20
CA SER A 936 16.62 -27.08 12.01
C SER A 936 17.16 -26.22 13.15
N ASP A 937 18.40 -26.43 13.55
CA ASP A 937 19.08 -25.68 14.63
C ASP A 937 18.97 -24.16 14.44
N GLU A 938 18.91 -23.70 13.18
CA GLU A 938 18.73 -22.29 12.81
C GLU A 938 17.34 -21.76 13.18
N THR A 939 16.29 -22.54 12.98
CA THR A 939 14.91 -22.16 13.32
C THR A 939 14.67 -22.20 14.83
N GLN A 940 15.28 -23.18 15.51
CA GLN A 940 15.28 -23.23 16.97
C GLN A 940 16.03 -22.04 17.57
N GLY A 941 17.19 -21.68 17.02
CA GLY A 941 17.98 -20.53 17.44
C GLY A 941 17.24 -19.20 17.26
N ARG A 942 16.51 -19.03 16.15
CA ARG A 942 15.71 -17.82 15.91
C ARG A 942 14.52 -17.70 16.87
N MET A 943 13.83 -18.80 17.15
CA MET A 943 12.75 -18.83 18.14
C MET A 943 13.28 -18.58 19.56
N GLN A 944 14.39 -19.20 19.93
CA GLN A 944 15.05 -19.01 21.22
C GLN A 944 15.51 -17.55 21.40
N ASN A 945 16.16 -16.97 20.39
CA ASN A 945 16.57 -15.56 20.40
C ASN A 945 15.40 -14.58 20.45
N THR A 946 14.27 -14.92 19.82
CA THR A 946 13.05 -14.09 19.87
C THR A 946 12.45 -14.14 21.28
N ILE A 947 12.37 -15.32 21.88
CA ILE A 947 11.90 -15.52 23.26
C ILE A 947 12.82 -14.82 24.26
N GLU A 948 14.14 -14.94 24.09
CA GLU A 948 15.14 -14.29 24.96
C GLU A 948 15.10 -12.75 24.81
N LYS A 949 14.88 -12.22 23.60
CA LYS A 949 14.68 -10.79 23.39
C LYS A 949 13.43 -10.28 24.10
N ILE A 950 12.31 -10.95 23.92
CA ILE A 950 11.04 -10.62 24.59
C ILE A 950 11.21 -10.69 26.11
N THR A 951 11.90 -11.69 26.64
CA THR A 951 12.14 -11.87 28.07
C THR A 951 13.13 -10.84 28.63
N ASN A 952 14.14 -10.44 27.88
CA ASN A 952 15.14 -9.47 28.31
C ASN A 952 14.65 -8.02 28.21
N ASP A 953 13.74 -7.70 27.27
CA ASP A 953 13.13 -6.37 27.21
C ASP A 953 12.16 -6.14 28.38
N GLN A 954 11.51 -7.19 28.90
CA GLN A 954 10.71 -7.11 30.13
C GLN A 954 11.52 -6.77 31.39
N SER A 955 12.78 -7.18 31.45
CA SER A 955 13.66 -6.86 32.60
C SER A 955 14.09 -5.39 32.64
N LYS A 956 13.85 -4.62 31.59
CA LYS A 956 14.24 -3.21 31.46
C LYS A 956 13.08 -2.22 31.63
N GLY A 957 11.88 -2.71 31.97
CA GLY A 957 10.77 -1.85 32.38
C GLY A 957 10.18 -0.96 31.25
N VAL A 958 10.03 -1.53 30.03
CA VAL A 958 9.32 -0.86 28.93
C VAL A 958 7.98 -1.59 28.69
#